data_6c0cab5ebfb2c6aa8346068a9f6a9239
#
_entry.id   6c0cab5ebfb2c6aa8346068a9f6a9239
#
_cell.length_a   1.000
_cell.length_b   1.000
_cell.length_c   1.000
_cell.angle_alpha   90.00
_cell.angle_beta   90.00
_cell.angle_gamma   90.00
#
_symmetry.space_group_name_H-M   'P 1'
#
loop_
_entity.id
_entity.type
_entity.pdbx_description
1 polymer ?
#
loop_
_entity_poly.entity_id
_entity_poly.type
_entity_poly.pdbx_seq_one_letter_code
_entity_poly.pdbx_strand_id
1 'polypeptide(L)'
;MANIRKTIWYSGLGLASMAAIAVGGGFWVLHKAMPQLDGTVKLDRLTAEVRVDTDAHGMPVINAANRVDAVRALGYVTARDRLFQMELMRRKSAGRLAEIFGGMALDSDIKARTYGFHREAKAIWEKLPPVHQQYLQSYADGVNSYIAESGKLPFEFTALGYRPEPWTSEDSLLVVLGMCENLTAWEERGERMLSVMEKTLPDSAMRFLTPDTDFYTEQLQKQAKSLRPAQVIPVEALASALAHQPSDKTTPVQLTQLVHQSDFMVGSNAWAISGKKTWDGRAILANDMHLGISVPNTWYRAELNYNDVHAAGLTLPGTPLLIVGSNRHIAWGVTNLSGDFLDLVRLEINPANPDQYRVGEQWQRFDEYQETITVKGSAAKQITVKQTRWGPVANQPLLDQPVAIHWVALDADAVNLNLFDLEQGETLEQAVKIVNSSGGPQLNVLLTDDKGSIAWTLMGKIPKRFGNDGLVSRSWADGSVGWNGYVEPENLPRVINPPEGVLVSANDRRLGKSYPYVIGHQFGNGYRAYRITQQLTQMPKIGEWAMFDLQLDTESEFYVYYQQLALNSLTAEVIAGQPDLAEARDYLLAWDGRADVGSLGFALLVEFRKQLIESVFTPFLTASRQADKNFSYAWNYIDTPLQALLNEKLPQTLPDAEHYRNWDDFILGQLQHSIQQLQARQPGVALMELNWGRLNKVKQSHPFSKVLPILSGLLDMPSEALPGCAFCVRAAGPGFGASERLVVSPNHFEDAILHMPGGQSSHPLSPYYRDQQDYWLKGWPLLLTAGKFEHMLLLQSNNTQISGEIINNHEF
;
A
#
# COMPACT_ATOMS: atom_id res chain seq x y z
N MET A 1 -54.12 13.63 30.78
CA MET A 1 -53.18 14.33 29.84
C MET A 1 -52.04 15.10 30.54
N ALA A 2 -52.25 15.82 31.65
CA ALA A 2 -51.20 16.58 32.34
C ALA A 2 -50.09 15.72 32.95
N ASN A 3 -50.36 14.53 33.49
CA ASN A 3 -49.37 13.65 34.06
C ASN A 3 -48.46 12.97 32.98
N ILE A 4 -49.02 12.63 31.85
CA ILE A 4 -48.25 12.05 30.71
C ILE A 4 -47.24 13.09 30.14
N ARG A 5 -47.65 14.37 30.05
CA ARG A 5 -46.77 15.44 29.62
C ARG A 5 -45.61 15.70 30.60
N LYS A 6 -45.86 15.62 31.91
CA LYS A 6 -44.80 15.71 32.90
C LYS A 6 -43.81 14.54 32.84
N THR A 7 -44.32 13.30 32.70
CA THR A 7 -43.45 12.10 32.58
C THR A 7 -42.58 12.20 31.33
N ILE A 8 -43.12 12.56 30.18
CA ILE A 8 -42.36 12.77 28.94
C ILE A 8 -41.29 13.88 29.13
N TRP A 9 -41.65 14.96 29.80
CA TRP A 9 -40.72 16.05 30.05
C TRP A 9 -39.57 15.67 30.99
N TYR A 10 -39.84 14.93 32.10
CA TYR A 10 -38.79 14.38 32.98
C TYR A 10 -37.95 13.29 32.34
N SER A 11 -38.52 12.43 31.50
CA SER A 11 -37.77 11.46 30.71
C SER A 11 -36.88 12.13 29.67
N GLY A 12 -37.35 13.20 29.00
CA GLY A 12 -36.56 13.98 28.07
C GLY A 12 -35.41 14.72 28.78
N LEU A 13 -35.67 15.31 29.96
CA LEU A 13 -34.63 15.97 30.79
C LEU A 13 -33.58 14.94 31.25
N GLY A 14 -34.01 13.75 31.70
CA GLY A 14 -33.12 12.66 32.11
C GLY A 14 -32.23 12.17 30.97
N LEU A 15 -32.77 11.99 29.77
CA LEU A 15 -32.00 11.61 28.57
C LEU A 15 -31.02 12.74 28.16
N ALA A 16 -31.46 13.99 28.18
CA ALA A 16 -30.58 15.12 27.88
C ALA A 16 -29.44 15.26 28.89
N SER A 17 -29.73 15.06 30.20
CA SER A 17 -28.69 15.07 31.24
C SER A 17 -27.71 13.90 31.10
N MET A 18 -28.18 12.71 30.79
CA MET A 18 -27.28 11.56 30.50
C MET A 18 -26.41 11.79 29.27
N ALA A 19 -26.99 12.37 28.21
CA ALA A 19 -26.22 12.73 27.00
C ALA A 19 -25.17 13.80 27.32
N ALA A 20 -25.51 14.81 28.09
CA ALA A 20 -24.58 15.87 28.54
C ALA A 20 -23.44 15.30 29.39
N ILE A 21 -23.74 14.39 30.31
CA ILE A 21 -22.72 13.68 31.12
C ILE A 21 -21.83 12.83 30.26
N ALA A 22 -22.38 12.10 29.28
CA ALA A 22 -21.61 11.26 28.36
C ALA A 22 -20.68 12.11 27.48
N VAL A 23 -21.16 13.23 26.92
CA VAL A 23 -20.37 14.17 26.14
C VAL A 23 -19.29 14.83 26.99
N GLY A 24 -19.65 15.33 28.19
CA GLY A 24 -18.69 15.93 29.11
C GLY A 24 -17.61 14.96 29.58
N GLY A 25 -18.00 13.70 29.88
CA GLY A 25 -17.08 12.63 30.24
C GLY A 25 -16.15 12.23 29.09
N GLY A 26 -16.70 12.13 27.87
CA GLY A 26 -15.91 11.88 26.68
C GLY A 26 -14.89 13.00 26.40
N PHE A 27 -15.33 14.26 26.52
CA PHE A 27 -14.42 15.40 26.35
C PHE A 27 -13.32 15.45 27.42
N TRP A 28 -13.65 15.11 28.67
CA TRP A 28 -12.67 15.01 29.76
C TRP A 28 -11.63 13.92 29.48
N VAL A 29 -12.04 12.73 28.98
CA VAL A 29 -11.14 11.64 28.62
C VAL A 29 -10.20 12.08 27.49
N LEU A 30 -10.73 12.71 26.44
CA LEU A 30 -9.93 13.24 25.34
C LEU A 30 -8.94 14.30 25.84
N HIS A 31 -9.40 15.27 26.64
CA HIS A 31 -8.52 16.33 27.13
C HIS A 31 -7.40 15.80 28.03
N LYS A 32 -7.69 14.78 28.87
CA LYS A 32 -6.68 14.13 29.70
C LYS A 32 -5.64 13.36 28.89
N ALA A 33 -6.02 12.83 27.73
CA ALA A 33 -5.16 12.05 26.82
C ALA A 33 -4.28 12.93 25.91
N MET A 34 -4.37 14.27 26.01
CA MET A 34 -3.56 15.20 25.19
C MET A 34 -2.06 14.94 25.40
N PRO A 35 -1.27 14.79 24.31
CA PRO A 35 0.17 14.57 24.39
C PRO A 35 0.89 15.78 25.00
N GLN A 36 1.97 15.51 25.72
CA GLN A 36 2.84 16.57 26.26
C GLN A 36 3.89 16.94 25.23
N LEU A 37 3.96 18.23 24.87
CA LEU A 37 4.89 18.74 23.88
C LEU A 37 6.00 19.60 24.46
N ASP A 38 5.80 20.10 25.71
CA ASP A 38 6.73 21.01 26.39
C ASP A 38 7.20 20.47 27.74
N GLY A 39 8.31 21.00 28.21
CA GLY A 39 8.84 20.71 29.53
C GLY A 39 9.92 19.64 29.57
N THR A 40 9.98 18.88 30.66
CA THR A 40 10.99 17.86 30.84
C THR A 40 10.37 16.50 31.16
N VAL A 41 10.88 15.45 30.53
CA VAL A 41 10.51 14.05 30.76
C VAL A 41 11.74 13.27 31.13
N LYS A 42 11.60 12.33 32.07
CA LYS A 42 12.67 11.45 32.49
C LYS A 42 12.56 10.13 31.71
N LEU A 43 13.61 9.78 30.96
CA LEU A 43 13.74 8.51 30.24
C LEU A 43 14.85 7.66 30.85
N ASP A 44 14.61 6.37 30.97
CA ASP A 44 15.64 5.43 31.38
C ASP A 44 16.68 5.22 30.27
N ARG A 45 17.93 4.98 30.67
CA ARG A 45 19.03 4.57 29.77
C ARG A 45 19.49 5.59 28.73
N LEU A 46 19.06 6.85 28.80
CA LEU A 46 19.69 7.91 28.01
C LEU A 46 21.15 8.11 28.48
N THR A 47 22.06 8.22 27.52
CA THR A 47 23.46 8.53 27.79
C THR A 47 23.72 10.02 27.92
N ALA A 48 22.91 10.84 27.25
CA ALA A 48 22.92 12.29 27.31
C ALA A 48 21.49 12.83 27.21
N GLU A 49 21.32 14.13 27.57
CA GLU A 49 20.06 14.83 27.35
C GLU A 49 19.74 14.90 25.85
N VAL A 50 18.45 14.65 25.48
CA VAL A 50 17.97 14.81 24.12
C VAL A 50 16.94 15.94 24.10
N ARG A 51 17.13 16.88 23.18
CA ARG A 51 16.17 17.95 22.94
C ARG A 51 15.30 17.58 21.74
N VAL A 52 14.00 17.65 21.93
CA VAL A 52 12.98 17.50 20.89
C VAL A 52 12.27 18.82 20.68
N ASP A 53 12.56 19.47 19.57
CA ASP A 53 11.82 20.64 19.12
C ASP A 53 10.64 20.20 18.24
N THR A 54 9.50 20.88 18.33
CA THR A 54 8.32 20.58 17.52
C THR A 54 7.91 21.82 16.76
N ASP A 55 7.71 21.71 15.45
CA ASP A 55 7.31 22.83 14.60
C ASP A 55 5.79 23.08 14.59
N ALA A 56 5.35 24.08 13.83
CA ALA A 56 3.95 24.46 13.64
C ALA A 56 3.06 23.38 13.03
N HIS A 57 3.62 22.27 12.53
CA HIS A 57 2.93 21.11 11.96
C HIS A 57 3.12 19.85 12.80
N GLY A 58 3.62 19.99 14.02
CA GLY A 58 3.83 18.89 14.94
C GLY A 58 4.99 17.96 14.58
N MET A 59 5.85 18.34 13.62
CA MET A 59 7.01 17.53 13.24
C MET A 59 8.10 17.64 14.33
N PRO A 60 8.56 16.51 14.90
CA PRO A 60 9.66 16.49 15.84
C PRO A 60 11.02 16.61 15.14
N VAL A 61 11.86 17.48 15.68
CA VAL A 61 13.29 17.57 15.39
C VAL A 61 14.04 17.04 16.61
N ILE A 62 14.65 15.88 16.47
CA ILE A 62 15.33 15.18 17.57
C ILE A 62 16.82 15.51 17.51
N ASN A 63 17.31 16.23 18.53
CA ASN A 63 18.71 16.60 18.68
C ASN A 63 19.34 15.76 19.79
N ALA A 64 20.17 14.79 19.45
CA ALA A 64 20.81 13.83 20.35
C ALA A 64 22.33 13.80 20.20
N ALA A 65 23.02 13.35 21.22
CA ALA A 65 24.48 13.21 21.16
C ALA A 65 24.94 12.01 20.30
N ASN A 66 24.08 11.00 20.15
CA ASN A 66 24.39 9.77 19.41
C ASN A 66 23.12 9.11 18.86
N ARG A 67 23.30 8.15 17.95
CA ARG A 67 22.20 7.44 17.28
C ARG A 67 21.30 6.64 18.25
N VAL A 68 21.87 6.02 19.29
CA VAL A 68 21.11 5.20 20.24
C VAL A 68 20.09 6.06 21.00
N ASP A 69 20.52 7.24 21.45
CA ASP A 69 19.64 8.19 22.15
C ASP A 69 18.63 8.83 21.18
N ALA A 70 19.02 9.13 19.92
CA ALA A 70 18.10 9.63 18.90
C ALA A 70 16.98 8.61 18.62
N VAL A 71 17.30 7.34 18.45
CA VAL A 71 16.36 6.24 18.24
C VAL A 71 15.44 6.05 19.45
N ARG A 72 15.97 6.16 20.68
CA ARG A 72 15.14 6.09 21.90
C ARG A 72 14.15 7.25 21.95
N ALA A 73 14.61 8.45 21.66
CA ALA A 73 13.75 9.63 21.60
C ALA A 73 12.67 9.49 20.52
N LEU A 74 13.03 8.96 19.33
CA LEU A 74 12.08 8.66 18.25
C LEU A 74 11.00 7.68 18.72
N GLY A 75 11.36 6.62 19.44
CA GLY A 75 10.41 5.67 20.02
C GLY A 75 9.43 6.35 20.98
N TYR A 76 9.93 7.24 21.85
CA TYR A 76 9.10 8.00 22.79
C TYR A 76 8.12 8.94 22.06
N VAL A 77 8.59 9.75 21.11
CA VAL A 77 7.71 10.74 20.44
C VAL A 77 6.74 10.06 19.48
N THR A 78 7.13 8.96 18.84
CA THR A 78 6.22 8.19 18.00
C THR A 78 5.11 7.55 18.85
N ALA A 79 5.42 7.00 20.01
CA ALA A 79 4.42 6.46 20.93
C ALA A 79 3.52 7.57 21.48
N ARG A 80 4.06 8.73 21.83
CA ARG A 80 3.31 9.92 22.26
C ARG A 80 2.21 10.30 21.25
N ASP A 81 2.52 10.24 19.97
CA ASP A 81 1.63 10.71 18.91
C ASP A 81 0.83 9.60 18.24
N ARG A 82 1.29 8.31 18.26
CA ARG A 82 0.78 7.23 17.42
C ARG A 82 0.61 5.88 18.12
N LEU A 83 0.68 5.76 19.46
CA LEU A 83 0.71 4.49 20.19
C LEU A 83 -0.42 3.54 19.83
N PHE A 84 -1.66 4.03 19.65
CA PHE A 84 -2.77 3.13 19.30
C PHE A 84 -2.63 2.58 17.87
N GLN A 85 -2.13 3.36 16.92
CA GLN A 85 -1.81 2.86 15.57
C GLN A 85 -0.74 1.76 15.64
N MET A 86 0.34 1.98 16.39
CA MET A 86 1.40 0.99 16.59
C MET A 86 0.84 -0.29 17.21
N GLU A 87 -0.03 -0.17 18.21
CA GLU A 87 -0.72 -1.29 18.86
C GLU A 87 -1.54 -2.12 17.86
N LEU A 88 -2.30 -1.46 16.98
CA LEU A 88 -3.08 -2.15 15.96
C LEU A 88 -2.19 -2.87 14.94
N MET A 89 -1.08 -2.27 14.55
CA MET A 89 -0.14 -2.85 13.58
C MET A 89 0.51 -4.12 14.14
N ARG A 90 1.08 -4.07 15.36
CA ARG A 90 1.70 -5.25 15.96
C ARG A 90 0.69 -6.36 16.20
N ARG A 91 -0.53 -6.04 16.69
CA ARG A 91 -1.58 -7.03 16.94
C ARG A 91 -2.09 -7.68 15.66
N LYS A 92 -2.25 -6.90 14.58
CA LYS A 92 -2.65 -7.43 13.28
C LYS A 92 -1.66 -8.50 12.82
N SER A 93 -0.38 -8.17 12.80
CA SER A 93 0.67 -9.08 12.34
C SER A 93 0.87 -10.28 13.28
N ALA A 94 0.67 -10.11 14.57
CA ALA A 94 0.74 -11.19 15.57
C ALA A 94 -0.54 -12.07 15.61
N GLY A 95 -1.64 -11.71 14.91
CA GLY A 95 -2.92 -12.41 15.00
C GLY A 95 -3.56 -12.29 16.38
N ARG A 96 -3.67 -11.04 16.90
CA ARG A 96 -4.16 -10.71 18.24
C ARG A 96 -5.22 -9.59 18.26
N LEU A 97 -5.81 -9.25 17.10
CA LEU A 97 -6.85 -8.20 17.04
C LEU A 97 -8.15 -8.64 17.73
N ALA A 98 -8.48 -9.93 17.71
CA ALA A 98 -9.68 -10.46 18.34
C ALA A 98 -9.68 -10.28 19.88
N GLU A 99 -8.52 -10.11 20.50
CA GLU A 99 -8.40 -9.78 21.94
C GLU A 99 -9.07 -8.43 22.27
N ILE A 100 -9.17 -7.52 21.32
CA ILE A 100 -9.77 -6.19 21.49
C ILE A 100 -11.09 -6.02 20.74
N PHE A 101 -11.22 -6.59 19.53
CA PHE A 101 -12.39 -6.40 18.66
C PHE A 101 -13.34 -7.62 18.62
N GLY A 102 -13.01 -8.70 19.34
CA GLY A 102 -13.86 -9.91 19.38
C GLY A 102 -13.93 -10.63 18.05
N GLY A 103 -15.06 -11.31 17.81
CA GLY A 103 -15.25 -12.19 16.65
C GLY A 103 -15.08 -11.51 15.29
N MET A 104 -15.23 -10.19 15.19
CA MET A 104 -15.05 -9.46 13.92
C MET A 104 -13.63 -9.53 13.37
N ALA A 105 -12.62 -9.72 14.23
CA ALA A 105 -11.22 -9.80 13.82
C ALA A 105 -10.70 -11.23 13.73
N LEU A 106 -11.54 -12.24 14.02
CA LEU A 106 -11.11 -13.63 14.15
C LEU A 106 -10.49 -14.19 12.86
N ASP A 107 -11.09 -13.94 11.72
CA ASP A 107 -10.58 -14.44 10.42
C ASP A 107 -9.22 -13.81 10.07
N SER A 108 -9.01 -12.52 10.38
CA SER A 108 -7.73 -11.85 10.26
C SER A 108 -6.67 -12.50 11.16
N ASP A 109 -7.04 -12.80 12.40
CA ASP A 109 -6.11 -13.44 13.35
C ASP A 109 -5.79 -14.88 12.95
N ILE A 110 -6.75 -15.65 12.47
CA ILE A 110 -6.51 -17.01 11.94
C ILE A 110 -5.49 -16.95 10.79
N LYS A 111 -5.65 -16.01 9.86
CA LYS A 111 -4.72 -15.81 8.74
C LYS A 111 -3.31 -15.46 9.23
N ALA A 112 -3.17 -14.49 10.12
CA ALA A 112 -1.88 -14.07 10.67
C ALA A 112 -1.20 -15.19 11.49
N ARG A 113 -1.98 -15.97 12.26
CA ARG A 113 -1.46 -17.15 12.98
C ARG A 113 -1.03 -18.26 12.04
N THR A 114 -1.71 -18.42 10.90
CA THR A 114 -1.29 -19.37 9.86
C THR A 114 0.07 -18.98 9.28
N TYR A 115 0.29 -17.72 8.97
CA TYR A 115 1.61 -17.22 8.54
C TYR A 115 2.67 -17.39 9.64
N GLY A 116 2.32 -17.19 10.88
CA GLY A 116 3.23 -17.36 12.02
C GLY A 116 4.23 -16.23 12.19
N PHE A 117 3.89 -15.01 11.79
CA PHE A 117 4.80 -13.84 11.87
C PHE A 117 5.40 -13.59 13.26
N HIS A 118 4.71 -13.97 14.33
CA HIS A 118 5.25 -13.89 15.68
C HIS A 118 6.47 -14.83 15.91
N ARG A 119 6.51 -15.98 15.21
CA ARG A 119 7.67 -16.89 15.23
C ARG A 119 8.78 -16.35 14.35
N GLU A 120 8.41 -15.83 13.16
CA GLU A 120 9.38 -15.25 12.24
C GLU A 120 10.05 -14.00 12.84
N ALA A 121 9.31 -13.12 13.50
CA ALA A 121 9.87 -11.93 14.15
C ALA A 121 10.95 -12.32 15.19
N LYS A 122 10.70 -13.39 15.96
CA LYS A 122 11.69 -13.92 16.89
C LYS A 122 12.93 -14.48 16.17
N ALA A 123 12.71 -15.27 15.10
CA ALA A 123 13.82 -15.84 14.32
C ALA A 123 14.67 -14.76 13.65
N ILE A 124 14.03 -13.69 13.12
CA ILE A 124 14.72 -12.52 12.57
C ILE A 124 15.54 -11.84 13.66
N TRP A 125 14.93 -11.55 14.83
CA TRP A 125 15.63 -10.92 15.96
C TRP A 125 16.91 -11.65 16.34
N GLU A 126 16.87 -12.99 16.40
CA GLU A 126 18.04 -13.83 16.77
C GLU A 126 19.17 -13.74 15.71
N LYS A 127 18.86 -13.39 14.46
CA LYS A 127 19.84 -13.26 13.36
C LYS A 127 20.36 -11.84 13.15
N LEU A 128 19.70 -10.82 13.71
CA LEU A 128 20.14 -9.44 13.54
C LEU A 128 21.52 -9.18 14.15
N PRO A 129 22.36 -8.35 13.51
CA PRO A 129 23.60 -7.84 14.11
C PRO A 129 23.34 -7.18 15.46
N PRO A 130 24.25 -7.30 16.44
CA PRO A 130 24.08 -6.70 17.76
C PRO A 130 23.76 -5.20 17.75
N VAL A 131 24.30 -4.45 16.80
CA VAL A 131 24.03 -3.02 16.65
C VAL A 131 22.57 -2.75 16.26
N HIS A 132 21.99 -3.56 15.38
CA HIS A 132 20.58 -3.44 15.00
C HIS A 132 19.65 -3.89 16.12
N GLN A 133 20.03 -4.94 16.87
CA GLN A 133 19.33 -5.33 18.09
C GLN A 133 19.30 -4.18 19.11
N GLN A 134 20.43 -3.49 19.29
CA GLN A 134 20.52 -2.32 20.18
C GLN A 134 19.59 -1.19 19.73
N TYR A 135 19.48 -0.91 18.44
CA TYR A 135 18.57 0.13 17.94
C TYR A 135 17.11 -0.23 18.17
N LEU A 136 16.69 -1.47 17.88
CA LEU A 136 15.33 -1.91 18.17
C LEU A 136 15.03 -1.88 19.67
N GLN A 137 15.94 -2.32 20.50
CA GLN A 137 15.78 -2.25 21.96
C GLN A 137 15.66 -0.80 22.45
N SER A 138 16.48 0.11 21.89
CA SER A 138 16.42 1.53 22.26
C SER A 138 15.10 2.18 21.86
N TYR A 139 14.58 1.84 20.69
CA TYR A 139 13.26 2.27 20.27
C TYR A 139 12.17 1.75 21.21
N ALA A 140 12.21 0.46 21.53
CA ALA A 140 11.28 -0.16 22.47
C ALA A 140 11.35 0.49 23.87
N ASP A 141 12.54 0.79 24.37
CA ASP A 141 12.74 1.50 25.63
C ASP A 141 12.06 2.90 25.62
N GLY A 142 12.18 3.62 24.51
CA GLY A 142 11.50 4.91 24.31
C GLY A 142 9.96 4.78 24.33
N VAL A 143 9.42 3.83 23.58
CA VAL A 143 7.97 3.52 23.57
C VAL A 143 7.49 3.16 24.99
N ASN A 144 8.23 2.31 25.69
CA ASN A 144 7.88 1.85 27.02
C ASN A 144 7.92 2.97 28.07
N SER A 145 8.84 3.91 27.92
CA SER A 145 8.88 5.10 28.79
C SER A 145 7.57 5.88 28.67
N TYR A 146 7.06 6.09 27.46
CA TYR A 146 5.76 6.74 27.27
C TYR A 146 4.61 5.91 27.86
N ILE A 147 4.59 4.60 27.67
CA ILE A 147 3.56 3.70 28.25
C ILE A 147 3.57 3.77 29.80
N ALA A 148 4.76 3.85 30.41
CA ALA A 148 4.91 3.92 31.87
C ALA A 148 4.42 5.24 32.48
N GLU A 149 4.58 6.36 31.81
CA GLU A 149 4.06 7.68 32.24
C GLU A 149 2.52 7.74 32.31
N SER A 150 1.89 6.82 31.82
CA SER A 150 0.57 6.21 31.99
C SER A 150 -0.64 7.05 32.42
N GLY A 151 -0.51 8.31 32.70
CA GLY A 151 -1.65 9.23 32.89
C GLY A 151 -2.23 9.75 31.57
N LYS A 152 -1.54 9.53 30.44
CA LYS A 152 -1.78 10.19 29.15
C LYS A 152 -1.86 9.21 27.98
N LEU A 153 -2.26 7.96 28.22
CA LEU A 153 -2.49 7.01 27.12
C LEU A 153 -3.56 7.51 26.14
N PRO A 154 -3.42 7.22 24.84
CA PRO A 154 -4.45 7.52 23.85
C PRO A 154 -5.84 7.10 24.32
N PHE A 155 -6.85 7.90 23.96
CA PHE A 155 -8.23 7.74 24.46
C PHE A 155 -8.84 6.38 24.09
N GLU A 156 -8.37 5.79 23.01
CA GLU A 156 -8.82 4.48 22.52
C GLU A 156 -8.59 3.37 23.53
N PHE A 157 -7.50 3.38 24.29
CA PHE A 157 -7.25 2.41 25.35
C PHE A 157 -8.30 2.52 26.47
N THR A 158 -8.68 3.75 26.82
CA THR A 158 -9.75 3.97 27.78
C THR A 158 -11.10 3.50 27.24
N ALA A 159 -11.41 3.81 25.99
CA ALA A 159 -12.66 3.40 25.32
C ALA A 159 -12.78 1.88 25.18
N LEU A 160 -11.68 1.19 24.93
CA LEU A 160 -11.64 -0.28 24.80
C LEU A 160 -11.51 -1.01 26.15
N GLY A 161 -11.16 -0.28 27.21
CA GLY A 161 -11.06 -0.81 28.57
C GLY A 161 -9.84 -1.73 28.80
N TYR A 162 -8.71 -1.43 28.16
CA TYR A 162 -7.46 -2.17 28.37
C TYR A 162 -6.23 -1.23 28.38
N ARG A 163 -5.08 -1.77 28.78
CA ARG A 163 -3.79 -1.09 28.71
C ARG A 163 -2.87 -1.81 27.72
N PRO A 164 -2.03 -1.09 26.95
CA PRO A 164 -1.07 -1.72 26.07
C PRO A 164 -0.05 -2.51 26.89
N GLU A 165 0.33 -3.66 26.37
CA GLU A 165 1.50 -4.40 26.85
C GLU A 165 2.78 -3.62 26.51
N PRO A 166 3.88 -3.83 27.25
CA PRO A 166 5.16 -3.26 26.87
C PRO A 166 5.53 -3.61 25.43
N TRP A 167 6.15 -2.65 24.75
CA TRP A 167 6.66 -2.85 23.38
C TRP A 167 7.96 -3.65 23.44
N THR A 168 8.11 -4.66 22.60
CA THR A 168 9.32 -5.45 22.45
C THR A 168 10.03 -5.12 21.14
N SER A 169 11.27 -5.56 20.98
CA SER A 169 12.02 -5.42 19.73
C SER A 169 11.33 -6.19 18.58
N GLU A 170 10.76 -7.35 18.91
CA GLU A 170 10.01 -8.19 17.96
C GLU A 170 8.72 -7.51 17.48
N ASP A 171 8.11 -6.63 18.29
CA ASP A 171 6.93 -5.85 17.85
C ASP A 171 7.28 -4.93 16.67
N SER A 172 8.48 -4.35 16.65
CA SER A 172 8.95 -3.55 15.51
C SER A 172 9.16 -4.43 14.26
N LEU A 173 9.64 -5.65 14.43
CA LEU A 173 9.75 -6.61 13.32
C LEU A 173 8.38 -7.08 12.82
N LEU A 174 7.39 -7.23 13.71
CA LEU A 174 5.99 -7.49 13.33
C LEU A 174 5.42 -6.36 12.48
N VAL A 175 5.78 -5.11 12.75
CA VAL A 175 5.38 -3.97 11.90
C VAL A 175 5.99 -4.08 10.50
N VAL A 176 7.27 -4.46 10.39
CA VAL A 176 7.93 -4.71 9.09
C VAL A 176 7.26 -5.86 8.35
N LEU A 177 7.00 -6.99 9.00
CA LEU A 177 6.32 -8.15 8.40
C LEU A 177 4.89 -7.81 7.99
N GLY A 178 4.18 -6.98 8.75
CA GLY A 178 2.87 -6.44 8.36
C GLY A 178 2.91 -5.58 7.11
N MET A 179 4.00 -4.85 6.88
CA MET A 179 4.21 -4.12 5.64
C MET A 179 4.54 -5.08 4.48
N CYS A 180 5.34 -6.13 4.70
CA CYS A 180 5.54 -7.20 3.70
C CYS A 180 4.19 -7.83 3.30
N GLU A 181 3.31 -8.15 4.28
CA GLU A 181 1.97 -8.65 3.98
C GLU A 181 1.18 -7.67 3.11
N ASN A 182 1.18 -6.38 3.48
CA ASN A 182 0.42 -5.37 2.75
C ASN A 182 0.90 -5.21 1.30
N LEU A 183 2.19 -5.34 1.04
CA LEU A 183 2.81 -5.09 -0.26
C LEU A 183 2.88 -6.32 -1.17
N THR A 184 2.92 -7.55 -0.63
CA THR A 184 3.22 -8.75 -1.44
C THR A 184 2.22 -9.91 -1.27
N ALA A 185 1.39 -9.96 -0.21
CA ALA A 185 0.47 -11.09 -0.01
C ALA A 185 -0.66 -11.20 -1.06
N TRP A 186 -0.86 -10.19 -1.91
CA TRP A 186 -1.80 -10.25 -3.03
C TRP A 186 -1.38 -11.28 -4.10
N GLU A 187 -0.10 -11.64 -4.15
CA GLU A 187 0.48 -12.62 -5.08
C GLU A 187 -0.19 -14.00 -4.92
N GLU A 188 -0.51 -14.39 -3.68
CA GLU A 188 -1.28 -15.62 -3.41
C GLU A 188 -2.57 -15.69 -4.24
N ARG A 189 -3.31 -14.58 -4.31
CA ARG A 189 -4.56 -14.52 -5.09
C ARG A 189 -4.31 -14.58 -6.59
N GLY A 190 -3.23 -13.93 -7.05
CA GLY A 190 -2.81 -13.96 -8.46
C GLY A 190 -2.47 -15.37 -8.90
N GLU A 191 -1.66 -16.09 -8.15
CA GLU A 191 -1.27 -17.46 -8.46
C GLU A 191 -2.44 -18.46 -8.39
N ARG A 192 -3.36 -18.30 -7.39
CA ARG A 192 -4.61 -19.06 -7.33
C ARG A 192 -5.46 -18.84 -8.56
N MET A 193 -5.68 -17.58 -8.97
CA MET A 193 -6.42 -17.21 -10.16
C MET A 193 -5.83 -17.86 -11.40
N LEU A 194 -4.53 -17.72 -11.62
CA LEU A 194 -3.83 -18.26 -12.79
C LEU A 194 -3.85 -19.79 -12.82
N SER A 195 -3.71 -20.44 -11.66
CA SER A 195 -3.79 -21.89 -11.55
C SER A 195 -5.19 -22.45 -11.88
N VAL A 196 -6.24 -21.71 -11.50
CA VAL A 196 -7.62 -22.05 -11.87
C VAL A 196 -7.83 -21.84 -13.38
N MET A 197 -7.32 -20.74 -13.94
CA MET A 197 -7.40 -20.46 -15.39
C MET A 197 -6.65 -21.53 -16.20
N GLU A 198 -5.44 -21.94 -15.76
CA GLU A 198 -4.69 -23.03 -16.42
C GLU A 198 -5.48 -24.33 -16.47
N LYS A 199 -6.24 -24.63 -15.42
CA LYS A 199 -7.08 -25.84 -15.35
C LYS A 199 -8.32 -25.79 -16.25
N THR A 200 -8.86 -24.60 -16.48
CA THR A 200 -10.20 -24.42 -17.04
C THR A 200 -10.24 -23.79 -18.42
N LEU A 201 -9.15 -23.19 -18.86
CA LEU A 201 -9.06 -22.53 -20.16
C LEU A 201 -7.97 -23.18 -21.01
N PRO A 202 -8.12 -23.18 -22.35
CA PRO A 202 -7.00 -23.46 -23.24
C PRO A 202 -5.83 -22.48 -23.02
N ASP A 203 -4.59 -22.96 -23.15
CA ASP A 203 -3.38 -22.17 -22.93
C ASP A 203 -3.36 -20.86 -23.76
N SER A 204 -3.83 -20.91 -25.01
CA SER A 204 -3.93 -19.71 -25.85
C SER A 204 -4.90 -18.67 -25.31
N ALA A 205 -6.04 -19.07 -24.72
CA ALA A 205 -7.00 -18.17 -24.10
C ALA A 205 -6.43 -17.59 -22.82
N MET A 206 -5.83 -18.41 -21.95
CA MET A 206 -5.20 -17.94 -20.72
C MET A 206 -4.10 -16.90 -21.03
N ARG A 207 -3.19 -17.19 -21.98
CA ARG A 207 -2.12 -16.25 -22.36
C ARG A 207 -2.66 -14.95 -22.95
N PHE A 208 -3.73 -15.02 -23.73
CA PHE A 208 -4.37 -13.83 -24.27
C PHE A 208 -4.96 -12.95 -23.17
N LEU A 209 -5.64 -13.57 -22.20
CA LEU A 209 -6.27 -12.87 -21.09
C LEU A 209 -5.25 -12.36 -20.04
N THR A 210 -4.05 -12.91 -19.99
CA THR A 210 -3.03 -12.55 -18.99
C THR A 210 -1.68 -12.18 -19.64
N PRO A 211 -1.62 -11.16 -20.51
CA PRO A 211 -0.34 -10.66 -21.03
C PRO A 211 0.50 -10.08 -19.91
N ASP A 212 1.83 -10.04 -20.07
CA ASP A 212 2.76 -9.46 -19.07
C ASP A 212 3.24 -8.05 -19.44
N THR A 213 2.54 -7.39 -20.37
CA THR A 213 2.88 -6.07 -20.86
C THR A 213 1.64 -5.32 -21.38
N ASP A 214 1.77 -4.01 -21.54
CA ASP A 214 0.80 -3.12 -22.16
C ASP A 214 1.48 -2.14 -23.15
N PHE A 215 0.68 -1.39 -23.88
CA PHE A 215 1.14 -0.41 -24.86
C PHE A 215 2.18 0.57 -24.27
N TYR A 216 1.93 1.12 -23.09
CA TYR A 216 2.81 2.13 -22.48
C TYR A 216 4.13 1.52 -22.00
N THR A 217 4.07 0.33 -21.42
CA THR A 217 5.27 -0.43 -21.04
C THR A 217 6.16 -0.72 -22.26
N GLU A 218 5.57 -1.12 -23.40
CA GLU A 218 6.32 -1.33 -24.64
C GLU A 218 6.98 -0.05 -25.18
N GLN A 219 6.31 1.10 -25.06
CA GLN A 219 6.88 2.39 -25.43
C GLN A 219 8.09 2.79 -24.56
N LEU A 220 8.05 2.48 -23.27
CA LEU A 220 9.15 2.77 -22.34
C LEU A 220 10.35 1.85 -22.55
N GLN A 221 10.10 0.59 -22.92
CA GLN A 221 11.11 -0.47 -22.95
C GLN A 221 11.47 -0.90 -24.37
N LYS A 222 11.87 0.05 -25.22
CA LYS A 222 12.20 -0.16 -26.64
C LYS A 222 13.07 -1.40 -26.94
N GLN A 223 13.81 -1.92 -25.96
CA GLN A 223 14.72 -3.07 -26.11
C GLN A 223 14.36 -4.26 -25.19
N ALA A 224 13.57 -4.10 -24.17
CA ALA A 224 13.24 -5.16 -23.21
C ALA A 224 11.98 -5.90 -23.67
N LYS A 225 12.17 -7.02 -24.38
CA LYS A 225 11.05 -7.85 -24.84
C LYS A 225 10.29 -8.46 -23.67
N SER A 226 8.96 -8.48 -23.79
CA SER A 226 8.05 -9.19 -22.91
C SER A 226 8.42 -10.68 -22.81
N LEU A 227 8.25 -11.29 -21.64
CA LEU A 227 8.37 -12.74 -21.43
C LEU A 227 7.21 -13.48 -22.12
N ARG A 228 6.02 -12.84 -22.09
CA ARG A 228 4.76 -13.38 -22.62
C ARG A 228 4.09 -12.31 -23.51
N PRO A 229 4.61 -12.10 -24.75
CA PRO A 229 4.10 -11.05 -25.62
C PRO A 229 2.60 -11.22 -25.90
N ALA A 230 1.92 -10.11 -26.19
CA ALA A 230 0.51 -10.11 -26.54
C ALA A 230 0.23 -11.12 -27.65
N GLN A 231 -0.76 -11.96 -27.44
CA GLN A 231 -1.16 -13.03 -28.38
C GLN A 231 -2.14 -12.47 -29.41
N VAL A 232 -2.14 -13.03 -30.61
CA VAL A 232 -3.25 -12.90 -31.54
C VAL A 232 -4.50 -13.44 -30.87
N ILE A 233 -5.67 -12.83 -31.12
CA ILE A 233 -6.94 -13.26 -30.53
C ILE A 233 -7.16 -14.75 -30.81
N PRO A 234 -7.24 -15.61 -29.80
CA PRO A 234 -7.43 -17.05 -29.97
C PRO A 234 -8.92 -17.35 -30.19
N VAL A 235 -9.45 -17.04 -31.38
CA VAL A 235 -10.88 -17.01 -31.68
C VAL A 235 -11.57 -18.34 -31.33
N GLU A 236 -11.02 -19.46 -31.73
CA GLU A 236 -11.61 -20.78 -31.45
C GLU A 236 -11.67 -21.09 -29.95
N ALA A 237 -10.61 -20.77 -29.23
CA ALA A 237 -10.55 -20.99 -27.78
C ALA A 237 -11.55 -20.10 -27.02
N LEU A 238 -11.68 -18.83 -27.40
CA LEU A 238 -12.63 -17.91 -26.80
C LEU A 238 -14.08 -18.28 -27.18
N ALA A 239 -14.34 -18.61 -28.44
CA ALA A 239 -15.66 -19.08 -28.87
C ALA A 239 -16.07 -20.38 -28.15
N SER A 240 -15.13 -21.30 -27.90
CA SER A 240 -15.38 -22.49 -27.10
C SER A 240 -15.75 -22.14 -25.65
N ALA A 241 -15.07 -21.17 -25.05
CA ALA A 241 -15.38 -20.72 -23.69
C ALA A 241 -16.80 -20.11 -23.60
N LEU A 242 -17.24 -19.36 -24.62
CA LEU A 242 -18.60 -18.82 -24.71
C LEU A 242 -19.67 -19.92 -24.89
N ALA A 243 -19.37 -20.99 -25.64
CA ALA A 243 -20.30 -22.09 -25.90
C ALA A 243 -20.57 -22.96 -24.64
N HIS A 244 -19.67 -22.96 -23.66
CA HIS A 244 -19.76 -23.74 -22.42
C HIS A 244 -20.45 -22.97 -21.27
N GLN A 245 -21.21 -21.92 -21.56
CA GLN A 245 -21.97 -21.22 -20.52
C GLN A 245 -23.12 -22.11 -20.01
N PRO A 246 -23.36 -22.16 -18.68
CA PRO A 246 -24.52 -22.87 -18.15
C PRO A 246 -25.81 -22.22 -18.61
N SER A 247 -26.77 -23.05 -18.97
CA SER A 247 -28.15 -22.61 -19.33
C SER A 247 -28.91 -22.05 -18.12
N ASP A 248 -28.40 -22.16 -16.91
CA ASP A 248 -29.07 -21.70 -15.69
C ASP A 248 -28.60 -20.27 -15.32
N LYS A 249 -29.35 -19.28 -15.80
CA LYS A 249 -29.09 -17.83 -15.61
C LYS A 249 -29.61 -17.30 -14.25
N THR A 250 -29.96 -18.18 -13.30
CA THR A 250 -30.69 -17.80 -12.07
C THR A 250 -29.80 -17.23 -10.96
N THR A 251 -28.49 -17.25 -11.09
CA THR A 251 -27.61 -16.61 -10.11
C THR A 251 -26.88 -15.42 -10.77
N PRO A 252 -27.31 -14.17 -10.53
CA PRO A 252 -26.47 -13.03 -10.86
C PRO A 252 -25.20 -13.15 -10.01
N VAL A 253 -24.14 -13.63 -10.63
CA VAL A 253 -22.83 -13.60 -9.98
C VAL A 253 -22.52 -12.13 -9.72
N GLN A 254 -22.32 -11.75 -8.45
CA GLN A 254 -21.92 -10.39 -8.08
C GLN A 254 -20.54 -10.07 -8.68
N LEU A 255 -20.56 -9.59 -9.91
CA LEU A 255 -19.39 -9.26 -10.72
C LEU A 255 -18.70 -7.97 -10.29
N THR A 256 -19.39 -7.16 -9.49
CA THR A 256 -18.93 -5.87 -8.98
C THR A 256 -17.64 -5.93 -8.13
N GLN A 257 -17.18 -7.13 -7.75
CA GLN A 257 -15.90 -7.30 -7.02
C GLN A 257 -14.69 -7.52 -7.92
N LEU A 258 -14.88 -7.82 -9.22
CA LEU A 258 -13.76 -8.14 -10.12
C LEU A 258 -12.91 -6.93 -10.51
N VAL A 259 -13.55 -5.79 -10.71
CA VAL A 259 -12.92 -4.61 -11.31
C VAL A 259 -12.47 -3.59 -10.26
N HIS A 260 -13.17 -3.47 -9.13
CA HIS A 260 -12.81 -2.49 -8.09
C HIS A 260 -11.49 -2.78 -7.37
N GLN A 261 -11.00 -4.01 -7.39
CA GLN A 261 -9.74 -4.37 -6.73
C GLN A 261 -8.50 -4.18 -7.62
N SER A 262 -8.63 -4.20 -8.95
CA SER A 262 -7.50 -4.04 -9.85
C SER A 262 -7.09 -2.58 -10.06
N ASP A 263 -8.04 -1.63 -10.03
CA ASP A 263 -7.75 -0.22 -10.28
C ASP A 263 -7.02 0.46 -9.10
N PHE A 264 -7.11 -0.11 -7.88
CA PHE A 264 -6.52 0.44 -6.66
C PHE A 264 -5.64 -0.59 -5.92
N MET A 265 -4.80 -1.29 -6.66
CA MET A 265 -3.71 -2.05 -6.04
C MET A 265 -2.69 -1.09 -5.44
N VAL A 266 -2.04 -1.53 -4.38
CA VAL A 266 -0.90 -0.81 -3.79
C VAL A 266 0.04 -0.35 -4.90
N GLY A 267 0.32 0.94 -4.95
CA GLY A 267 1.14 1.55 -5.98
C GLY A 267 2.07 2.60 -5.41
N SER A 268 2.83 3.26 -6.25
CA SER A 268 3.67 4.40 -5.90
C SER A 268 4.20 5.05 -7.16
N ASN A 269 4.66 6.30 -7.07
CA ASN A 269 5.54 6.89 -8.05
C ASN A 269 6.87 7.27 -7.41
N ALA A 270 7.96 7.14 -8.13
CA ALA A 270 9.23 7.77 -7.83
C ALA A 270 9.95 8.15 -9.12
N TRP A 271 10.57 9.30 -9.13
CA TRP A 271 11.43 9.71 -10.25
C TRP A 271 12.58 10.56 -9.75
N ALA A 272 13.70 10.46 -10.44
CA ALA A 272 14.90 11.22 -10.16
C ALA A 272 15.43 11.89 -11.44
N ILE A 273 15.87 13.13 -11.32
CA ILE A 273 16.56 13.85 -12.38
C ILE A 273 17.99 14.15 -11.94
N SER A 274 18.93 13.97 -12.87
CA SER A 274 20.34 14.30 -12.62
C SER A 274 20.61 15.81 -12.75
N GLY A 275 21.74 16.26 -12.26
CA GLY A 275 22.18 17.64 -12.39
C GLY A 275 22.25 18.18 -13.81
N LYS A 276 22.21 17.31 -14.84
CA LYS A 276 22.07 17.75 -16.25
C LYS A 276 20.74 18.45 -16.52
N LYS A 277 19.69 18.11 -15.78
CA LYS A 277 18.31 18.60 -15.92
C LYS A 277 17.98 19.77 -15.00
N THR A 278 18.91 20.23 -14.16
CA THR A 278 18.73 21.37 -13.25
C THR A 278 19.62 22.54 -13.62
N TRP A 279 19.34 23.76 -13.13
CA TRP A 279 20.12 24.97 -13.49
C TRP A 279 21.48 25.01 -12.81
N ASP A 280 21.61 24.46 -11.61
CA ASP A 280 22.78 24.53 -10.74
C ASP A 280 23.53 23.19 -10.61
N GLY A 281 23.05 22.13 -11.27
CA GLY A 281 23.72 20.84 -11.27
C GLY A 281 23.31 19.90 -10.15
N ARG A 282 22.34 20.29 -9.27
CA ARG A 282 21.80 19.40 -8.23
C ARG A 282 20.96 18.29 -8.84
N ALA A 283 20.95 17.10 -8.23
CA ALA A 283 19.95 16.07 -8.52
C ALA A 283 18.70 16.28 -7.66
N ILE A 284 17.52 15.95 -8.19
CA ILE A 284 16.25 16.04 -7.45
C ILE A 284 15.53 14.71 -7.53
N LEU A 285 15.02 14.24 -6.39
CA LEU A 285 14.17 13.05 -6.23
C LEU A 285 12.75 13.50 -5.90
N ALA A 286 11.75 12.88 -6.55
CA ALA A 286 10.36 12.94 -6.13
C ALA A 286 9.86 11.53 -5.84
N ASN A 287 9.03 11.39 -4.81
CA ASN A 287 8.40 10.12 -4.41
C ASN A 287 7.00 10.40 -3.86
N ASP A 288 6.04 9.57 -4.23
CA ASP A 288 4.71 9.52 -3.63
C ASP A 288 4.25 8.06 -3.56
N MET A 289 4.14 7.53 -2.33
CA MET A 289 3.72 6.16 -2.08
C MET A 289 2.19 6.08 -2.04
N HIS A 290 1.58 5.25 -2.90
CA HIS A 290 0.13 5.09 -3.00
C HIS A 290 -0.32 3.91 -2.15
N LEU A 291 -1.02 4.22 -1.09
CA LEU A 291 -1.55 3.25 -0.12
C LEU A 291 -3.02 3.55 0.19
N GLY A 292 -3.65 2.66 0.96
CA GLY A 292 -4.90 2.99 1.62
C GLY A 292 -4.70 4.16 2.57
N ILE A 293 -5.54 5.20 2.43
CA ILE A 293 -5.50 6.38 3.32
C ILE A 293 -6.42 6.20 4.51
N SER A 294 -5.92 6.53 5.69
CA SER A 294 -6.63 6.38 6.97
C SER A 294 -6.26 7.50 7.94
N VAL A 295 -6.96 7.56 9.06
CA VAL A 295 -6.60 8.39 10.21
C VAL A 295 -6.30 7.46 11.38
N PRO A 296 -5.14 7.58 12.01
CA PRO A 296 -3.96 8.37 11.61
C PRO A 296 -3.40 7.94 10.24
N ASN A 297 -2.60 8.82 9.64
CA ASN A 297 -1.86 8.47 8.42
C ASN A 297 -0.87 7.34 8.67
N THR A 298 -0.51 6.61 7.59
CA THR A 298 0.48 5.52 7.64
C THR A 298 1.83 5.98 8.14
N TRP A 299 2.28 7.16 7.70
CA TRP A 299 3.62 7.67 7.95
C TRP A 299 3.69 8.66 9.13
N TYR A 300 4.92 8.81 9.65
CA TYR A 300 5.27 9.77 10.68
C TYR A 300 6.50 10.56 10.25
N ARG A 301 6.41 11.89 10.17
CA ARG A 301 7.50 12.77 9.79
C ARG A 301 8.46 12.92 10.97
N ALA A 302 9.76 12.90 10.70
CA ALA A 302 10.79 13.16 11.72
C ALA A 302 12.06 13.74 11.09
N GLU A 303 12.75 14.56 11.87
CA GLU A 303 14.12 14.99 11.59
C GLU A 303 15.02 14.50 12.74
N LEU A 304 16.14 13.87 12.39
CA LEU A 304 17.10 13.25 13.30
C LEU A 304 18.46 13.93 13.15
N ASN A 305 18.93 14.55 14.22
CA ASN A 305 20.24 15.19 14.31
C ASN A 305 21.04 14.49 15.42
N TYR A 306 22.12 13.79 15.02
CA TYR A 306 23.03 13.13 15.96
C TYR A 306 24.42 12.99 15.35
N ASN A 307 25.50 13.15 16.18
CA ASN A 307 26.86 13.25 15.65
C ASN A 307 26.88 14.27 14.47
N ASP A 308 27.37 13.85 13.29
CA ASP A 308 27.40 14.66 12.06
C ASP A 308 26.22 14.32 11.11
N VAL A 309 25.26 13.52 11.54
CA VAL A 309 24.08 13.13 10.74
C VAL A 309 22.97 14.16 10.91
N HIS A 310 22.43 14.59 9.78
CA HIS A 310 21.24 15.43 9.66
C HIS A 310 20.30 14.77 8.67
N ALA A 311 19.34 13.99 9.14
CA ALA A 311 18.44 13.22 8.29
C ALA A 311 16.98 13.61 8.53
N ALA A 312 16.21 13.81 7.45
CA ALA A 312 14.80 14.13 7.50
C ALA A 312 14.00 13.26 6.53
N GLY A 313 12.79 12.87 6.94
CA GLY A 313 11.94 12.04 6.10
C GLY A 313 10.76 11.43 6.85
N LEU A 314 10.37 10.24 6.42
CA LEU A 314 9.22 9.50 6.95
C LEU A 314 9.64 8.19 7.58
N THR A 315 9.12 7.95 8.78
CA THR A 315 9.19 6.64 9.45
C THR A 315 7.85 5.94 9.38
N LEU A 316 7.86 4.62 9.54
CA LEU A 316 6.67 3.83 9.80
C LEU A 316 6.49 3.71 11.33
N PRO A 317 5.40 4.22 11.93
CA PRO A 317 5.18 4.11 13.38
C PRO A 317 5.35 2.67 13.88
N GLY A 318 6.25 2.49 14.83
CA GLY A 318 6.67 1.17 15.32
C GLY A 318 8.04 0.71 14.83
N THR A 319 8.66 1.44 13.89
CA THR A 319 10.03 1.16 13.42
C THR A 319 10.94 2.38 13.54
N PRO A 320 12.25 2.21 13.82
CA PRO A 320 13.16 3.33 13.94
C PRO A 320 13.76 3.83 12.62
N LEU A 321 13.28 3.35 11.48
CA LEU A 321 13.84 3.62 10.14
C LEU A 321 13.21 4.84 9.46
N LEU A 322 14.01 5.66 8.79
CA LEU A 322 13.55 6.55 7.73
C LEU A 322 13.36 5.72 6.44
N ILE A 323 12.11 5.48 6.06
CA ILE A 323 11.76 4.68 4.89
C ILE A 323 12.06 5.44 3.60
N VAL A 324 11.77 6.74 3.59
CA VAL A 324 12.09 7.70 2.52
C VAL A 324 12.57 8.99 3.13
N GLY A 325 13.49 9.67 2.47
CA GLY A 325 14.03 10.92 2.98
C GLY A 325 15.41 11.26 2.41
N SER A 326 16.17 12.05 3.18
CA SER A 326 17.54 12.44 2.84
C SER A 326 18.35 12.70 4.10
N ASN A 327 19.67 12.50 3.98
CA ASN A 327 20.67 12.82 5.03
C ASN A 327 21.61 13.96 4.61
N ARG A 328 21.23 14.77 3.62
CA ARG A 328 21.99 15.85 2.95
C ARG A 328 23.04 15.38 1.98
N HIS A 329 23.57 14.16 2.06
CA HIS A 329 24.49 13.57 1.08
C HIS A 329 23.78 12.77 0.01
N ILE A 330 22.80 11.98 0.44
CA ILE A 330 21.93 11.17 -0.42
C ILE A 330 20.47 11.42 -0.11
N ALA A 331 19.61 11.22 -1.10
CA ALA A 331 18.18 11.09 -0.89
C ALA A 331 17.70 9.76 -1.49
N TRP A 332 16.66 9.19 -0.87
CA TRP A 332 16.08 7.90 -1.28
C TRP A 332 14.56 7.94 -1.27
N GLY A 333 13.99 7.31 -2.29
CA GLY A 333 12.56 7.14 -2.47
C GLY A 333 12.26 5.74 -2.98
N VAL A 334 11.08 5.21 -2.68
CA VAL A 334 10.74 3.82 -2.94
C VAL A 334 9.40 3.66 -3.67
N THR A 335 9.31 2.60 -4.48
CA THR A 335 8.03 2.13 -5.01
C THR A 335 7.91 0.62 -4.81
N ASN A 336 6.69 0.12 -4.60
CA ASN A 336 6.48 -1.33 -4.58
C ASN A 336 6.99 -1.95 -5.88
N LEU A 337 7.76 -3.03 -5.78
CA LEU A 337 8.30 -3.70 -6.97
C LEU A 337 7.21 -4.40 -7.78
N SER A 338 6.11 -4.79 -7.14
CA SER A 338 5.00 -5.55 -7.78
C SER A 338 5.51 -6.81 -8.50
N GLY A 339 6.53 -7.43 -7.93
CA GLY A 339 7.11 -8.69 -8.42
C GLY A 339 6.38 -9.90 -7.88
N ASP A 340 7.04 -11.06 -7.93
CA ASP A 340 6.53 -12.35 -7.50
C ASP A 340 7.49 -12.98 -6.48
N PHE A 341 7.07 -13.01 -5.21
CA PHE A 341 7.88 -13.37 -4.04
C PHE A 341 7.21 -14.44 -3.17
N LEU A 342 6.12 -15.04 -3.67
CA LEU A 342 5.34 -16.06 -3.01
C LEU A 342 4.94 -17.12 -4.04
N ASP A 343 5.20 -18.39 -3.73
CA ASP A 343 4.73 -19.54 -4.52
C ASP A 343 3.81 -20.44 -3.68
N LEU A 344 2.74 -20.92 -4.29
CA LEU A 344 1.85 -21.93 -3.74
C LEU A 344 2.34 -23.33 -4.16
N VAL A 345 2.83 -24.08 -3.20
CA VAL A 345 3.33 -25.45 -3.42
C VAL A 345 2.21 -26.46 -3.27
N ARG A 346 1.76 -27.11 -4.34
CA ARG A 346 0.76 -28.18 -4.26
C ARG A 346 1.31 -29.38 -3.51
N LEU A 347 0.59 -29.83 -2.48
CA LEU A 347 1.03 -30.92 -1.64
C LEU A 347 0.46 -32.26 -2.12
N GLU A 348 1.33 -33.24 -2.25
CA GLU A 348 0.96 -34.62 -2.52
C GLU A 348 0.81 -35.33 -1.17
N ILE A 349 -0.45 -35.55 -0.76
CA ILE A 349 -0.77 -36.13 0.54
C ILE A 349 -0.68 -37.66 0.44
N ASN A 350 -0.14 -38.29 1.48
CA ASN A 350 -0.09 -39.75 1.57
C ASN A 350 -1.51 -40.34 1.68
N PRO A 351 -1.95 -41.14 0.69
CA PRO A 351 -3.30 -41.72 0.71
C PRO A 351 -3.54 -42.64 1.92
N ALA A 352 -2.48 -43.22 2.50
CA ALA A 352 -2.56 -44.11 3.66
C ALA A 352 -2.47 -43.35 5.00
N ASN A 353 -1.98 -42.13 4.99
CA ASN A 353 -1.83 -41.32 6.20
C ASN A 353 -1.92 -39.82 5.86
N PRO A 354 -3.06 -39.14 6.09
CA PRO A 354 -3.28 -37.75 5.73
C PRO A 354 -2.42 -36.74 6.51
N ASP A 355 -1.67 -37.19 7.52
CA ASP A 355 -0.73 -36.34 8.26
C ASP A 355 0.69 -36.36 7.67
N GLN A 356 0.82 -36.86 6.43
CA GLN A 356 2.09 -36.91 5.70
C GLN A 356 1.94 -36.36 4.29
N TYR A 357 3.02 -35.70 3.82
CA TYR A 357 3.14 -35.19 2.48
C TYR A 357 4.45 -35.70 1.81
N ARG A 358 4.50 -35.76 0.48
CA ARG A 358 5.63 -36.31 -0.26
C ARG A 358 6.78 -35.31 -0.40
N VAL A 359 8.02 -35.79 -0.22
CA VAL A 359 9.27 -35.10 -0.48
C VAL A 359 10.27 -36.09 -1.06
N GLY A 360 10.58 -35.94 -2.33
CA GLY A 360 11.34 -36.97 -3.06
C GLY A 360 10.60 -38.30 -3.10
N GLU A 361 11.26 -39.36 -2.69
CA GLU A 361 10.70 -40.71 -2.56
C GLU A 361 10.11 -40.98 -1.17
N GLN A 362 10.09 -39.96 -0.27
CA GLN A 362 9.73 -40.15 1.13
C GLN A 362 8.45 -39.40 1.51
N TRP A 363 7.73 -39.97 2.50
CA TRP A 363 6.61 -39.35 3.17
C TRP A 363 7.10 -38.66 4.45
N GLN A 364 6.95 -37.34 4.53
CA GLN A 364 7.30 -36.55 5.71
C GLN A 364 6.03 -36.17 6.48
N ARG A 365 6.09 -36.13 7.81
CA ARG A 365 5.00 -35.61 8.64
C ARG A 365 4.99 -34.11 8.60
N PHE A 366 3.79 -33.54 8.76
CA PHE A 366 3.64 -32.14 9.07
C PHE A 366 4.20 -31.85 10.47
N ASP A 367 4.86 -30.72 10.64
CA ASP A 367 5.00 -30.10 11.93
C ASP A 367 3.68 -29.40 12.29
N GLU A 368 3.23 -29.52 13.53
CA GLU A 368 1.95 -28.96 13.95
C GLU A 368 2.14 -27.94 15.07
N TYR A 369 1.64 -26.74 14.87
CA TYR A 369 1.58 -25.70 15.88
C TYR A 369 0.15 -25.55 16.37
N GLN A 370 -0.06 -25.73 17.69
CA GLN A 370 -1.32 -25.46 18.35
C GLN A 370 -1.38 -23.99 18.72
N GLU A 371 -2.27 -23.24 18.09
CA GLU A 371 -2.43 -21.80 18.28
C GLU A 371 -3.74 -21.50 19.01
N THR A 372 -3.66 -20.66 20.04
CA THR A 372 -4.81 -20.20 20.80
C THR A 372 -5.07 -18.73 20.48
N ILE A 373 -6.24 -18.44 19.93
CA ILE A 373 -6.68 -17.07 19.64
C ILE A 373 -7.68 -16.66 20.72
N THR A 374 -7.28 -15.73 21.57
CA THR A 374 -8.19 -15.14 22.56
C THR A 374 -9.18 -14.22 21.88
N VAL A 375 -10.47 -14.39 22.15
CA VAL A 375 -11.55 -13.61 21.53
C VAL A 375 -12.34 -12.86 22.60
N LYS A 376 -12.31 -11.53 22.57
CA LYS A 376 -13.04 -10.69 23.54
C LYS A 376 -14.51 -11.02 23.52
N GLY A 377 -15.06 -11.34 24.70
CA GLY A 377 -16.47 -11.65 24.88
C GLY A 377 -16.91 -13.04 24.41
N SER A 378 -15.98 -13.93 24.04
CA SER A 378 -16.25 -15.29 23.58
C SER A 378 -15.19 -16.28 24.10
N ALA A 379 -15.44 -17.57 23.92
CA ALA A 379 -14.43 -18.60 24.20
C ALA A 379 -13.26 -18.45 23.22
N ALA A 380 -12.06 -18.77 23.70
CA ALA A 380 -10.86 -18.77 22.84
C ALA A 380 -10.99 -19.81 21.71
N LYS A 381 -10.50 -19.46 20.53
CA LYS A 381 -10.46 -20.33 19.37
C LYS A 381 -9.14 -21.08 19.33
N GLN A 382 -9.22 -22.41 19.31
CA GLN A 382 -8.05 -23.27 19.03
C GLN A 382 -7.99 -23.55 17.55
N ILE A 383 -6.80 -23.43 16.96
CA ILE A 383 -6.50 -23.85 15.60
C ILE A 383 -5.19 -24.64 15.57
N THR A 384 -5.07 -25.57 14.64
CA THR A 384 -3.83 -26.29 14.35
C THR A 384 -3.27 -25.80 13.03
N VAL A 385 -2.08 -25.22 13.06
CA VAL A 385 -1.36 -24.80 11.86
C VAL A 385 -0.42 -25.94 11.46
N LYS A 386 -0.65 -26.55 10.30
CA LYS A 386 0.26 -27.54 9.71
C LYS A 386 1.38 -26.82 8.96
N GLN A 387 2.61 -27.19 9.23
CA GLN A 387 3.81 -26.64 8.59
C GLN A 387 4.48 -27.72 7.76
N THR A 388 4.89 -27.36 6.56
CA THR A 388 5.74 -28.17 5.69
C THR A 388 7.15 -27.59 5.64
N ARG A 389 8.09 -28.30 5.01
CA ARG A 389 9.41 -27.74 4.71
C ARG A 389 9.40 -26.53 3.79
N TRP A 390 8.29 -26.32 3.06
CA TRP A 390 8.10 -25.19 2.13
C TRP A 390 7.33 -24.02 2.73
N GLY A 391 6.75 -24.19 3.92
CA GLY A 391 5.98 -23.17 4.59
C GLY A 391 4.69 -23.70 5.18
N PRO A 392 3.85 -22.82 5.76
CA PRO A 392 2.57 -23.23 6.35
C PRO A 392 1.58 -23.67 5.28
N VAL A 393 0.72 -24.61 5.65
CA VAL A 393 -0.40 -25.02 4.81
C VAL A 393 -1.46 -23.92 4.82
N ALA A 394 -1.87 -23.46 3.64
CA ALA A 394 -2.88 -22.43 3.50
C ALA A 394 -4.24 -22.89 4.07
N ASN A 395 -5.01 -21.94 4.64
CA ASN A 395 -6.34 -22.23 5.20
C ASN A 395 -7.36 -22.67 4.14
N GLN A 396 -7.14 -22.32 2.88
CA GLN A 396 -7.99 -22.68 1.76
C GLN A 396 -7.21 -23.54 0.77
N PRO A 397 -7.74 -24.70 0.36
CA PRO A 397 -7.12 -25.50 -0.70
C PRO A 397 -7.17 -24.74 -2.03
N LEU A 398 -6.40 -25.20 -3.01
CA LEU A 398 -6.45 -24.76 -4.39
C LEU A 398 -6.96 -25.91 -5.25
N LEU A 399 -8.11 -25.74 -5.91
CA LEU A 399 -8.74 -26.82 -6.72
C LEU A 399 -8.86 -28.15 -5.92
N ASP A 400 -9.32 -28.05 -4.69
CA ASP A 400 -9.49 -29.14 -3.71
C ASP A 400 -8.18 -29.82 -3.26
N GLN A 401 -7.02 -29.26 -3.62
CA GLN A 401 -5.71 -29.73 -3.17
C GLN A 401 -5.12 -28.81 -2.09
N PRO A 402 -4.59 -29.34 -0.98
CA PRO A 402 -3.87 -28.52 -0.01
C PRO A 402 -2.60 -27.95 -0.65
N VAL A 403 -2.30 -26.70 -0.30
CA VAL A 403 -1.12 -25.98 -0.76
C VAL A 403 -0.33 -25.42 0.42
N ALA A 404 0.99 -25.44 0.35
CA ALA A 404 1.85 -24.69 1.26
C ALA A 404 2.18 -23.33 0.68
N ILE A 405 2.32 -22.33 1.56
CA ILE A 405 2.70 -20.97 1.21
C ILE A 405 4.22 -20.83 1.36
N HIS A 406 4.93 -20.78 0.25
CA HIS A 406 6.36 -20.51 0.23
C HIS A 406 6.60 -19.03 -0.10
N TRP A 407 6.94 -18.24 0.88
CA TRP A 407 6.93 -16.78 0.79
C TRP A 407 8.19 -16.17 1.41
N VAL A 408 8.83 -15.23 0.73
CA VAL A 408 10.05 -14.55 1.22
C VAL A 408 9.86 -13.93 2.60
N ALA A 409 8.67 -13.41 2.93
CA ALA A 409 8.37 -12.86 4.25
C ALA A 409 8.35 -13.90 5.39
N LEU A 410 8.36 -15.20 5.06
CA LEU A 410 8.45 -16.34 6.00
C LEU A 410 9.85 -16.96 6.03
N ASP A 411 10.86 -16.20 5.65
CA ASP A 411 12.26 -16.59 5.74
C ASP A 411 13.02 -15.53 6.54
N ALA A 412 13.48 -15.91 7.73
CA ALA A 412 14.18 -15.03 8.63
C ALA A 412 15.53 -14.49 8.07
N ASP A 413 16.09 -15.10 7.02
CA ASP A 413 17.25 -14.58 6.32
C ASP A 413 16.90 -13.48 5.29
N ALA A 414 15.63 -13.33 4.98
CA ALA A 414 15.16 -12.37 3.98
C ALA A 414 14.77 -11.01 4.57
N VAL A 415 14.68 -10.88 5.89
CA VAL A 415 14.34 -9.63 6.57
C VAL A 415 15.50 -9.17 7.45
N ASN A 416 15.95 -7.93 7.26
CA ASN A 416 16.99 -7.29 8.07
C ASN A 416 16.73 -5.77 8.16
N LEU A 417 17.59 -5.05 8.85
CA LEU A 417 17.49 -3.61 9.04
C LEU A 417 18.63 -2.82 8.38
N ASN A 418 19.28 -3.36 7.35
CA ASN A 418 20.42 -2.70 6.71
C ASN A 418 20.06 -1.34 6.09
N LEU A 419 18.80 -1.13 5.71
CA LEU A 419 18.32 0.16 5.22
C LEU A 419 18.58 1.31 6.23
N PHE A 420 18.71 0.99 7.49
CA PHE A 420 19.09 1.92 8.55
C PHE A 420 20.38 2.68 8.24
N ASP A 421 21.33 2.02 7.56
CA ASP A 421 22.64 2.59 7.28
C ASP A 421 22.62 3.69 6.21
N LEU A 422 21.47 3.88 5.49
CA LEU A 422 21.30 5.01 4.57
C LEU A 422 21.42 6.37 5.29
N GLU A 423 21.01 6.44 6.56
CA GLU A 423 21.15 7.68 7.34
C GLU A 423 22.62 8.17 7.47
N GLN A 424 23.57 7.25 7.31
CA GLN A 424 25.01 7.52 7.38
C GLN A 424 25.73 7.38 6.02
N GLY A 425 24.98 7.13 4.95
CA GLY A 425 25.53 7.00 3.60
C GLY A 425 26.03 8.36 3.07
N GLU A 426 27.25 8.42 2.55
CA GLU A 426 27.86 9.65 2.04
C GLU A 426 27.93 9.69 0.50
N THR A 427 27.82 8.54 -0.15
CA THR A 427 27.95 8.45 -1.59
C THR A 427 26.87 7.59 -2.22
N LEU A 428 26.53 7.89 -3.48
CA LEU A 428 25.55 7.09 -4.24
C LEU A 428 25.95 5.61 -4.32
N GLU A 429 27.23 5.32 -4.45
CA GLU A 429 27.72 3.94 -4.54
C GLU A 429 27.55 3.18 -3.22
N GLN A 430 27.82 3.81 -2.08
CA GLN A 430 27.55 3.24 -0.75
C GLN A 430 26.05 3.00 -0.60
N ALA A 431 25.21 3.96 -0.96
CA ALA A 431 23.77 3.85 -0.87
C ALA A 431 23.22 2.67 -1.70
N VAL A 432 23.69 2.48 -2.93
CA VAL A 432 23.32 1.31 -3.75
C VAL A 432 23.70 0.00 -3.08
N LYS A 433 24.89 -0.11 -2.48
CA LYS A 433 25.31 -1.33 -1.76
C LYS A 433 24.44 -1.59 -0.54
N ILE A 434 24.14 -0.56 0.25
CA ILE A 434 23.25 -0.67 1.42
C ILE A 434 21.89 -1.17 0.98
N VAL A 435 21.27 -0.55 -0.02
CA VAL A 435 19.97 -0.92 -0.56
C VAL A 435 19.97 -2.38 -1.04
N ASN A 436 20.97 -2.80 -1.81
CA ASN A 436 21.03 -4.16 -2.36
C ASN A 436 21.23 -5.23 -1.27
N SER A 437 21.83 -4.88 -0.12
CA SER A 437 21.97 -5.78 1.04
C SER A 437 20.76 -5.76 1.97
N SER A 438 19.84 -4.80 1.79
CA SER A 438 18.68 -4.65 2.66
C SER A 438 17.61 -5.70 2.38
N GLY A 439 17.07 -6.28 3.46
CA GLY A 439 15.94 -7.20 3.45
C GLY A 439 14.63 -6.50 3.79
N GLY A 440 13.53 -7.25 3.76
CA GLY A 440 12.17 -6.75 3.98
C GLY A 440 11.32 -6.77 2.72
N PRO A 441 10.33 -5.89 2.56
CA PRO A 441 9.51 -5.86 1.35
C PRO A 441 10.36 -5.53 0.11
N GLN A 442 10.01 -6.13 -1.02
CA GLN A 442 10.73 -5.93 -2.27
C GLN A 442 10.32 -4.60 -2.91
N LEU A 443 11.28 -3.71 -3.09
CA LEU A 443 11.05 -2.35 -3.55
C LEU A 443 11.98 -1.97 -4.71
N ASN A 444 11.47 -1.15 -5.63
CA ASN A 444 12.33 -0.29 -6.44
C ASN A 444 12.82 0.85 -5.55
N VAL A 445 14.09 1.17 -5.63
CA VAL A 445 14.69 2.29 -4.91
C VAL A 445 15.35 3.24 -5.88
N LEU A 446 14.96 4.52 -5.81
CA LEU A 446 15.62 5.60 -6.50
C LEU A 446 16.48 6.38 -5.51
N LEU A 447 17.66 6.73 -5.96
CA LEU A 447 18.67 7.41 -5.16
C LEU A 447 19.20 8.64 -5.91
N THR A 448 19.50 9.70 -5.16
CA THR A 448 20.23 10.86 -5.67
C THR A 448 21.35 11.21 -4.70
N ASP A 449 22.43 11.84 -5.19
CA ASP A 449 23.50 12.37 -4.36
C ASP A 449 23.65 13.90 -4.48
N ASP A 450 24.45 14.47 -3.60
CA ASP A 450 24.79 15.90 -3.55
C ASP A 450 25.70 16.35 -4.71
N LYS A 451 26.16 15.41 -5.56
CA LYS A 451 26.99 15.67 -6.76
C LYS A 451 26.20 15.67 -8.06
N GLY A 452 24.89 15.56 -7.97
CA GLY A 452 24.01 15.59 -9.14
C GLY A 452 23.83 14.24 -9.82
N SER A 453 24.21 13.13 -9.18
CA SER A 453 24.05 11.77 -9.70
C SER A 453 22.74 11.12 -9.27
N ILE A 454 22.26 10.17 -10.08
CA ILE A 454 21.04 9.42 -9.83
C ILE A 454 21.24 7.93 -10.04
N ALA A 455 20.53 7.10 -9.27
CA ALA A 455 20.50 5.65 -9.44
C ALA A 455 19.11 5.06 -9.25
N TRP A 456 18.85 3.93 -9.91
CA TRP A 456 17.77 3.00 -9.65
C TRP A 456 18.34 1.63 -9.37
N THR A 457 17.81 0.95 -8.36
CA THR A 457 18.14 -0.43 -8.04
C THR A 457 16.99 -1.10 -7.28
N LEU A 458 17.16 -2.35 -6.86
CA LEU A 458 16.19 -3.10 -6.07
C LEU A 458 16.67 -3.31 -4.64
N MET A 459 15.69 -3.33 -3.73
CA MET A 459 15.81 -3.76 -2.34
C MET A 459 15.01 -5.05 -2.13
N GLY A 460 15.43 -5.86 -1.17
CA GLY A 460 14.75 -7.10 -0.79
C GLY A 460 15.27 -8.33 -1.52
N LYS A 461 14.98 -9.49 -0.96
CA LYS A 461 15.42 -10.78 -1.51
C LYS A 461 14.54 -11.20 -2.69
N ILE A 462 15.16 -11.58 -3.80
CA ILE A 462 14.52 -12.04 -5.03
C ILE A 462 14.78 -13.55 -5.17
N PRO A 463 13.74 -14.41 -5.25
CA PRO A 463 13.90 -15.85 -5.38
C PRO A 463 14.62 -16.25 -6.67
N LYS A 464 15.56 -17.19 -6.59
CA LYS A 464 16.11 -17.90 -7.76
C LYS A 464 15.30 -19.14 -8.01
N ARG A 465 14.25 -19.02 -8.82
CA ARG A 465 13.41 -20.14 -9.22
C ARG A 465 14.12 -21.04 -10.22
N PHE A 466 13.83 -22.35 -10.16
CA PHE A 466 14.25 -23.34 -11.15
C PHE A 466 13.08 -24.27 -11.49
N GLY A 467 13.04 -24.74 -12.72
CA GLY A 467 12.01 -25.66 -13.22
C GLY A 467 10.65 -25.04 -13.50
N ASN A 468 10.35 -23.88 -12.93
CA ASN A 468 9.17 -23.06 -13.20
C ASN A 468 9.50 -21.57 -13.10
N ASP A 469 8.54 -20.73 -13.47
CA ASP A 469 8.66 -19.28 -13.44
C ASP A 469 7.78 -18.60 -12.33
N GLY A 470 7.12 -19.40 -11.48
CA GLY A 470 6.24 -18.90 -10.41
C GLY A 470 4.84 -18.50 -10.85
N LEU A 471 4.52 -18.53 -12.15
CA LEU A 471 3.24 -18.07 -12.68
C LEU A 471 2.02 -18.81 -12.11
N VAL A 472 2.15 -20.14 -11.91
CA VAL A 472 1.09 -21.03 -11.45
C VAL A 472 1.64 -22.06 -10.46
N SER A 473 0.79 -22.45 -9.53
CA SER A 473 1.10 -23.43 -8.50
C SER A 473 1.58 -24.75 -9.09
N ARG A 474 2.63 -25.33 -8.50
CA ARG A 474 3.22 -26.64 -8.88
C ARG A 474 3.44 -27.52 -7.65
N SER A 475 3.53 -28.83 -7.86
CA SER A 475 4.10 -29.72 -6.85
C SER A 475 5.62 -29.60 -6.88
N TRP A 476 6.23 -29.49 -5.70
CA TRP A 476 7.69 -29.51 -5.54
C TRP A 476 8.18 -30.86 -4.98
N ALA A 477 7.28 -31.84 -4.92
CA ALA A 477 7.52 -33.10 -4.24
C ALA A 477 8.70 -33.89 -4.86
N ASP A 478 8.86 -33.88 -6.17
CA ASP A 478 9.92 -34.61 -6.88
C ASP A 478 11.26 -33.83 -6.97
N GLY A 479 11.27 -32.56 -6.50
CA GLY A 479 12.46 -31.71 -6.55
C GLY A 479 12.81 -31.16 -7.94
N SER A 480 11.93 -31.29 -8.93
CA SER A 480 12.16 -30.76 -10.29
C SER A 480 11.94 -29.26 -10.38
N VAL A 481 11.18 -28.69 -9.45
CA VAL A 481 10.86 -27.27 -9.34
C VAL A 481 11.05 -26.76 -7.91
N GLY A 482 11.38 -25.47 -7.78
CA GLY A 482 11.57 -24.85 -6.47
C GLY A 482 12.37 -23.57 -6.50
N TRP A 483 12.87 -23.15 -5.33
CA TRP A 483 13.81 -22.05 -5.19
C TRP A 483 15.22 -22.57 -4.83
N ASN A 484 16.23 -21.99 -5.44
CA ASN A 484 17.65 -22.22 -5.12
C ASN A 484 18.25 -20.96 -4.49
N GLY A 485 17.73 -20.58 -3.31
CA GLY A 485 18.12 -19.36 -2.62
C GLY A 485 17.65 -18.09 -3.32
N TYR A 486 18.39 -17.01 -3.11
CA TYR A 486 18.07 -15.67 -3.58
C TYR A 486 19.13 -15.13 -4.54
N VAL A 487 18.75 -14.14 -5.34
CA VAL A 487 19.69 -13.40 -6.19
C VAL A 487 20.66 -12.64 -5.28
N GLU A 488 21.95 -12.80 -5.54
CA GLU A 488 23.00 -12.14 -4.78
C GLU A 488 22.93 -10.61 -4.95
N PRO A 489 23.25 -9.81 -3.93
CA PRO A 489 23.18 -8.34 -3.99
C PRO A 489 23.92 -7.73 -5.19
N GLU A 490 25.06 -8.29 -5.58
CA GLU A 490 25.88 -7.84 -6.71
C GLU A 490 25.19 -8.08 -8.07
N ASN A 491 24.29 -9.06 -8.14
CA ASN A 491 23.55 -9.42 -9.33
C ASN A 491 22.17 -8.74 -9.44
N LEU A 492 21.77 -7.96 -8.42
CA LEU A 492 20.58 -7.14 -8.51
C LEU A 492 20.74 -6.08 -9.59
N PRO A 493 19.68 -5.79 -10.36
CA PRO A 493 19.76 -4.84 -11.46
C PRO A 493 19.97 -3.41 -10.93
N ARG A 494 20.71 -2.62 -11.68
CA ARG A 494 20.96 -1.21 -11.35
C ARG A 494 21.15 -0.37 -12.60
N VAL A 495 20.67 0.86 -12.57
CA VAL A 495 20.92 1.87 -13.59
C VAL A 495 21.47 3.11 -12.88
N ILE A 496 22.67 3.55 -13.28
CA ILE A 496 23.34 4.70 -12.67
C ILE A 496 23.62 5.71 -13.77
N ASN A 497 23.23 6.98 -13.56
CA ASN A 497 23.48 8.11 -14.43
C ASN A 497 23.15 7.84 -15.91
N PRO A 498 21.90 7.46 -16.26
CA PRO A 498 21.54 7.24 -17.65
C PRO A 498 21.77 8.52 -18.49
N PRO A 499 22.06 8.39 -19.79
CA PRO A 499 22.36 9.54 -20.66
C PRO A 499 21.28 10.61 -20.66
N GLU A 500 20.02 10.21 -20.55
CA GLU A 500 18.84 11.09 -20.53
C GLU A 500 18.75 11.90 -19.23
N GLY A 501 19.47 11.50 -18.19
CA GLY A 501 19.46 12.15 -16.89
C GLY A 501 18.13 12.02 -16.14
N VAL A 502 17.33 11.02 -16.44
CA VAL A 502 16.00 10.76 -15.86
C VAL A 502 15.85 9.28 -15.49
N LEU A 503 15.35 8.99 -14.31
CA LEU A 503 14.93 7.68 -13.86
C LEU A 503 13.50 7.77 -13.34
N VAL A 504 12.64 6.81 -13.71
CA VAL A 504 11.24 6.76 -13.30
C VAL A 504 10.90 5.36 -12.87
N SER A 505 10.11 5.21 -11.82
CA SER A 505 9.46 3.96 -11.40
C SER A 505 8.06 4.27 -10.91
N ALA A 506 7.06 3.67 -11.54
CA ALA A 506 5.67 3.78 -11.15
C ALA A 506 5.01 2.39 -11.02
N ASN A 507 5.75 1.44 -10.43
CA ASN A 507 5.42 0.01 -10.29
C ASN A 507 5.39 -0.73 -11.65
N ASP A 508 5.86 -0.09 -12.71
CA ASP A 508 5.91 -0.64 -14.07
C ASP A 508 6.98 -1.73 -14.21
N ARG A 509 6.81 -2.59 -15.21
CA ARG A 509 7.82 -3.60 -15.56
C ARG A 509 9.05 -2.95 -16.13
N ARG A 510 10.17 -2.98 -15.43
CA ARG A 510 11.44 -2.38 -15.85
C ARG A 510 12.43 -3.37 -16.50
N LEU A 511 12.25 -4.64 -16.24
CA LEU A 511 13.16 -5.72 -16.71
C LEU A 511 12.42 -6.65 -17.67
N GLY A 512 13.14 -7.10 -18.68
CA GLY A 512 12.66 -8.03 -19.68
C GLY A 512 13.54 -9.27 -19.78
N LYS A 513 13.48 -9.95 -20.92
CA LYS A 513 14.19 -11.23 -21.19
C LYS A 513 15.72 -11.18 -21.05
N SER A 514 16.32 -10.00 -21.06
CA SER A 514 17.77 -9.85 -20.88
C SER A 514 18.22 -10.04 -19.45
N TYR A 515 17.31 -9.89 -18.46
CA TYR A 515 17.63 -10.18 -17.07
C TYR A 515 17.42 -11.68 -16.79
N PRO A 516 18.41 -12.37 -16.20
CA PRO A 516 18.39 -13.83 -16.12
C PRO A 516 17.40 -14.41 -15.10
N TYR A 517 16.81 -13.59 -14.25
CA TYR A 517 15.88 -14.01 -13.21
C TYR A 517 14.49 -13.45 -13.46
N VAL A 518 13.46 -14.25 -13.20
CA VAL A 518 12.07 -13.79 -13.25
C VAL A 518 11.77 -13.01 -11.97
N ILE A 519 11.45 -11.72 -12.13
CA ILE A 519 11.06 -10.84 -11.00
C ILE A 519 9.56 -10.93 -10.74
N GLY A 520 8.75 -11.12 -11.80
CA GLY A 520 7.31 -11.21 -11.71
C GLY A 520 6.64 -11.18 -13.07
N HIS A 521 5.32 -11.31 -13.07
CA HIS A 521 4.47 -11.41 -14.25
C HIS A 521 3.43 -10.31 -14.36
N GLN A 522 3.06 -9.70 -13.22
CA GLN A 522 1.99 -8.71 -13.12
C GLN A 522 2.51 -7.47 -12.40
N PHE A 523 3.00 -6.51 -13.17
CA PHE A 523 3.43 -5.19 -12.68
C PHE A 523 2.30 -4.16 -12.81
N GLY A 524 2.51 -2.96 -12.31
CA GLY A 524 1.63 -1.83 -12.58
C GLY A 524 1.54 -1.52 -14.07
N ASN A 525 0.39 -1.02 -14.53
CA ASN A 525 0.24 -0.52 -15.89
C ASN A 525 1.27 0.58 -16.18
N GLY A 526 1.86 0.56 -17.37
CA GLY A 526 2.96 1.44 -17.76
C GLY A 526 2.59 2.93 -17.94
N TYR A 527 1.30 3.29 -17.89
CA TYR A 527 0.85 4.65 -18.23
C TYR A 527 1.49 5.72 -17.33
N ARG A 528 1.48 5.55 -15.99
CA ARG A 528 2.04 6.56 -15.07
C ARG A 528 3.53 6.79 -15.34
N ALA A 529 4.31 5.73 -15.47
CA ALA A 529 5.74 5.84 -15.81
C ALA A 529 5.95 6.47 -17.18
N TYR A 530 5.14 6.15 -18.19
CA TYR A 530 5.15 6.75 -19.51
C TYR A 530 4.91 8.26 -19.44
N ARG A 531 3.83 8.68 -18.77
CA ARG A 531 3.45 10.09 -18.62
C ARG A 531 4.54 10.90 -17.89
N ILE A 532 5.04 10.38 -16.77
CA ILE A 532 6.14 11.02 -16.03
C ILE A 532 7.38 11.17 -16.91
N THR A 533 7.77 10.10 -17.61
CA THR A 533 8.94 10.12 -18.50
C THR A 533 8.76 11.13 -19.62
N GLN A 534 7.58 11.18 -20.24
CA GLN A 534 7.24 12.12 -21.31
C GLN A 534 7.41 13.58 -20.82
N GLN A 535 6.83 13.91 -19.67
CA GLN A 535 6.90 15.26 -19.11
C GLN A 535 8.34 15.66 -18.75
N LEU A 536 9.05 14.81 -18.02
CA LEU A 536 10.45 15.09 -17.62
C LEU A 536 11.39 15.22 -18.82
N THR A 537 11.15 14.48 -19.90
CA THR A 537 11.98 14.53 -21.11
C THR A 537 11.78 15.84 -21.86
N GLN A 538 10.55 16.34 -21.94
CA GLN A 538 10.20 17.58 -22.64
C GLN A 538 10.68 18.83 -21.92
N MET A 539 10.80 18.81 -20.61
CA MET A 539 11.29 19.95 -19.82
C MET A 539 12.82 20.07 -19.94
N PRO A 540 13.37 21.20 -20.42
CA PRO A 540 14.82 21.36 -20.56
C PRO A 540 15.54 21.54 -19.23
N LYS A 541 14.91 22.23 -18.26
CA LYS A 541 15.38 22.43 -16.89
C LYS A 541 14.22 22.31 -15.92
N ILE A 542 14.46 21.69 -14.77
CA ILE A 542 13.47 21.28 -13.81
C ILE A 542 13.94 21.69 -12.40
N GLY A 543 13.05 22.18 -11.58
CA GLY A 543 13.26 22.43 -10.16
C GLY A 543 12.23 21.68 -9.32
N GLU A 544 12.32 21.78 -7.99
CA GLU A 544 11.49 21.06 -7.03
C GLU A 544 10.00 21.31 -7.24
N TRP A 545 9.61 22.54 -7.58
CA TRP A 545 8.22 22.90 -7.86
C TRP A 545 7.64 22.15 -9.06
N ALA A 546 8.39 22.03 -10.14
CA ALA A 546 7.94 21.29 -11.33
C ALA A 546 7.85 19.78 -11.05
N MET A 547 8.72 19.25 -10.20
CA MET A 547 8.64 17.86 -9.72
C MET A 547 7.38 17.63 -8.89
N PHE A 548 7.05 18.59 -8.02
CA PHE A 548 5.86 18.53 -7.18
C PHE A 548 4.56 18.70 -8.00
N ASP A 549 4.52 19.65 -8.93
CA ASP A 549 3.37 19.84 -9.84
C ASP A 549 3.08 18.58 -10.64
N LEU A 550 4.12 17.84 -11.05
CA LEU A 550 3.95 16.57 -11.75
C LEU A 550 3.32 15.48 -10.86
N GLN A 551 3.55 15.48 -9.54
CA GLN A 551 2.83 14.59 -8.61
C GLN A 551 1.32 14.90 -8.55
N LEU A 552 0.92 16.07 -8.98
CA LEU A 552 -0.47 16.53 -8.99
C LEU A 552 -1.14 16.42 -10.36
N ASP A 553 -0.45 15.91 -11.39
CA ASP A 553 -0.98 15.82 -12.75
C ASP A 553 -2.16 14.86 -12.85
N THR A 554 -3.31 15.40 -13.27
CA THR A 554 -4.59 14.70 -13.43
C THR A 554 -4.86 14.26 -14.88
N GLU A 555 -3.94 14.55 -15.81
CA GLU A 555 -4.11 14.16 -17.21
C GLU A 555 -4.09 12.63 -17.37
N SER A 556 -5.02 12.10 -18.15
CA SER A 556 -5.19 10.68 -18.40
C SER A 556 -5.43 10.39 -19.88
N GLU A 557 -4.37 10.48 -20.70
CA GLU A 557 -4.37 10.02 -22.10
C GLU A 557 -4.88 8.58 -22.24
N PHE A 558 -4.70 7.78 -21.20
CA PHE A 558 -5.20 6.41 -21.11
C PHE A 558 -6.70 6.29 -21.48
N TYR A 559 -7.53 7.26 -21.10
CA TYR A 559 -8.97 7.24 -21.37
C TYR A 559 -9.37 7.79 -22.74
N VAL A 560 -8.45 8.34 -23.53
CA VAL A 560 -8.74 8.84 -24.88
C VAL A 560 -9.26 7.73 -25.79
N TYR A 561 -8.72 6.52 -25.67
CA TYR A 561 -9.23 5.35 -26.39
C TYR A 561 -10.73 5.11 -26.12
N TYR A 562 -11.11 5.14 -24.85
CA TYR A 562 -12.52 4.91 -24.45
C TYR A 562 -13.44 6.05 -24.83
N GLN A 563 -12.93 7.30 -24.84
CA GLN A 563 -13.66 8.45 -25.37
C GLN A 563 -13.99 8.27 -26.85
N GLN A 564 -13.01 7.94 -27.65
CA GLN A 564 -13.20 7.72 -29.08
C GLN A 564 -14.15 6.55 -29.35
N LEU A 565 -14.01 5.45 -28.62
CA LEU A 565 -14.89 4.29 -28.72
C LEU A 565 -16.36 4.67 -28.41
N ALA A 566 -16.59 5.41 -27.34
CA ALA A 566 -17.92 5.88 -26.95
C ALA A 566 -18.51 6.85 -27.99
N LEU A 567 -17.73 7.85 -28.44
CA LEU A 567 -18.17 8.82 -29.44
C LEU A 567 -18.50 8.17 -30.78
N ASN A 568 -17.76 7.16 -31.22
CA ASN A 568 -18.02 6.40 -32.42
C ASN A 568 -19.34 5.63 -32.36
N SER A 569 -19.81 5.21 -31.19
CA SER A 569 -21.10 4.55 -30.99
C SER A 569 -22.29 5.53 -30.95
N LEU A 570 -22.05 6.83 -30.69
CA LEU A 570 -23.06 7.89 -30.57
C LEU A 570 -23.28 8.63 -31.89
N THR A 571 -23.67 7.91 -32.96
CA THR A 571 -23.95 8.53 -34.24
C THR A 571 -25.21 9.42 -34.17
N ALA A 572 -25.39 10.30 -35.15
CA ALA A 572 -26.56 11.19 -35.22
C ALA A 572 -27.91 10.42 -35.21
N GLU A 573 -27.92 9.23 -35.83
CA GLU A 573 -29.10 8.35 -35.87
C GLU A 573 -29.35 7.73 -34.46
N VAL A 574 -28.34 7.31 -33.76
CA VAL A 574 -28.45 6.72 -32.41
C VAL A 574 -28.96 7.73 -31.39
N ILE A 575 -28.44 8.95 -31.41
CA ILE A 575 -28.87 9.99 -30.45
C ILE A 575 -30.23 10.63 -30.79
N ALA A 576 -30.76 10.42 -32.03
CA ALA A 576 -32.05 10.98 -32.43
C ALA A 576 -33.16 10.42 -31.54
N GLY A 577 -33.82 11.31 -30.80
CA GLY A 577 -34.90 10.94 -29.89
C GLY A 577 -34.46 10.31 -28.57
N GLN A 578 -33.15 10.29 -28.25
CA GLN A 578 -32.57 9.81 -27.00
C GLN A 578 -31.80 10.93 -26.26
N PRO A 579 -32.49 11.75 -25.48
CA PRO A 579 -31.87 12.93 -24.83
C PRO A 579 -30.66 12.60 -23.97
N ASP A 580 -30.74 11.51 -23.20
CA ASP A 580 -29.65 11.09 -22.29
C ASP A 580 -28.35 10.75 -23.06
N LEU A 581 -28.50 10.13 -24.26
CA LEU A 581 -27.35 9.83 -25.12
C LEU A 581 -26.79 11.07 -25.81
N ALA A 582 -27.65 12.00 -26.19
CA ALA A 582 -27.22 13.29 -26.74
C ALA A 582 -26.45 14.10 -25.70
N GLU A 583 -26.94 14.16 -24.46
CA GLU A 583 -26.28 14.81 -23.33
C GLU A 583 -24.95 14.14 -23.00
N ALA A 584 -24.89 12.81 -22.92
CA ALA A 584 -23.68 12.06 -22.70
C ALA A 584 -22.60 12.34 -23.76
N ARG A 585 -23.03 12.42 -25.06
CA ARG A 585 -22.11 12.77 -26.16
C ARG A 585 -21.51 14.16 -25.98
N ASP A 586 -22.28 15.14 -25.55
CA ASP A 586 -21.79 16.50 -25.32
C ASP A 586 -20.78 16.54 -24.20
N TYR A 587 -20.98 15.79 -23.10
CA TYR A 587 -20.00 15.67 -22.02
C TYR A 587 -18.73 14.95 -22.44
N LEU A 588 -18.83 13.91 -23.26
CA LEU A 588 -17.67 13.21 -23.80
C LEU A 588 -16.86 14.10 -24.74
N LEU A 589 -17.51 14.92 -25.58
CA LEU A 589 -16.84 15.89 -26.45
C LEU A 589 -16.17 17.01 -25.67
N ALA A 590 -16.77 17.44 -24.55
CA ALA A 590 -16.24 18.50 -23.70
C ALA A 590 -15.11 18.04 -22.78
N TRP A 591 -14.85 16.72 -22.67
CA TRP A 591 -13.77 16.22 -21.82
C TRP A 591 -12.41 16.57 -22.40
N ASP A 592 -11.56 17.20 -21.58
CA ASP A 592 -10.27 17.79 -21.94
C ASP A 592 -9.06 16.86 -21.67
N GLY A 593 -9.29 15.58 -21.40
CA GLY A 593 -8.22 14.61 -21.09
C GLY A 593 -7.86 14.54 -19.61
N ARG A 594 -8.57 15.23 -18.70
CA ARG A 594 -8.20 15.34 -17.27
C ARG A 594 -9.24 14.70 -16.35
N ALA A 595 -8.74 14.14 -15.23
CA ALA A 595 -9.57 13.59 -14.16
C ALA A 595 -9.86 14.66 -13.09
N ASP A 596 -10.42 15.80 -13.51
CA ASP A 596 -10.74 16.91 -12.65
C ASP A 596 -12.11 16.75 -12.01
N VAL A 597 -12.29 17.30 -10.80
CA VAL A 597 -13.49 17.10 -9.98
C VAL A 597 -14.80 17.51 -10.70
N GLY A 598 -14.77 18.51 -11.56
CA GLY A 598 -15.93 18.97 -12.34
C GLY A 598 -16.27 18.13 -13.56
N SER A 599 -15.42 17.18 -13.96
CA SER A 599 -15.56 16.46 -15.22
C SER A 599 -16.68 15.41 -15.17
N LEU A 600 -17.71 15.60 -15.97
CA LEU A 600 -18.78 14.62 -16.22
C LEU A 600 -18.34 13.57 -17.23
N GLY A 601 -17.69 13.99 -18.31
CA GLY A 601 -17.18 13.10 -19.34
C GLY A 601 -16.24 12.04 -18.74
N PHE A 602 -15.36 12.44 -17.83
CA PHE A 602 -14.46 11.51 -17.17
C PHE A 602 -15.20 10.50 -16.29
N ALA A 603 -16.19 10.94 -15.52
CA ALA A 603 -17.01 10.06 -14.69
C ALA A 603 -17.69 8.96 -15.54
N LEU A 604 -18.22 9.34 -16.69
CA LEU A 604 -18.83 8.41 -17.64
C LEU A 604 -17.80 7.44 -18.26
N LEU A 605 -16.62 7.92 -18.62
CA LEU A 605 -15.55 7.09 -19.19
C LEU A 605 -15.05 6.02 -18.21
N VAL A 606 -14.90 6.36 -16.95
CA VAL A 606 -14.52 5.40 -15.92
C VAL A 606 -15.57 4.30 -15.77
N GLU A 607 -16.85 4.66 -15.71
CA GLU A 607 -17.93 3.67 -15.62
C GLU A 607 -18.06 2.85 -16.90
N PHE A 608 -17.91 3.46 -18.07
CA PHE A 608 -17.97 2.78 -19.35
C PHE A 608 -16.85 1.72 -19.50
N ARG A 609 -15.61 2.09 -19.20
CA ARG A 609 -14.51 1.11 -19.19
C ARG A 609 -14.80 -0.05 -18.25
N LYS A 610 -15.30 0.25 -17.05
CA LYS A 610 -15.67 -0.77 -16.06
C LYS A 610 -16.72 -1.73 -16.62
N GLN A 611 -17.80 -1.22 -17.18
CA GLN A 611 -18.87 -2.03 -17.77
C GLN A 611 -18.34 -2.90 -18.92
N LEU A 612 -17.49 -2.36 -19.80
CA LEU A 612 -16.86 -3.12 -20.87
C LEU A 612 -16.03 -4.29 -20.32
N ILE A 613 -15.17 -4.06 -19.32
CA ILE A 613 -14.36 -5.13 -18.70
C ILE A 613 -15.26 -6.23 -18.12
N GLU A 614 -16.25 -5.85 -17.33
CA GLU A 614 -17.16 -6.81 -16.69
C GLU A 614 -17.93 -7.63 -17.74
N SER A 615 -18.51 -6.97 -18.73
CA SER A 615 -19.37 -7.63 -19.71
C SER A 615 -18.57 -8.44 -20.72
N VAL A 616 -17.35 -8.05 -21.08
CA VAL A 616 -16.51 -8.78 -22.04
C VAL A 616 -15.89 -10.02 -21.38
N PHE A 617 -15.31 -9.91 -20.21
CA PHE A 617 -14.50 -11.01 -19.64
C PHE A 617 -15.31 -12.03 -18.86
N THR A 618 -16.43 -11.66 -18.26
CA THR A 618 -17.24 -12.58 -17.46
C THR A 618 -17.63 -13.86 -18.21
N PRO A 619 -18.16 -13.79 -19.44
CA PRO A 619 -18.55 -14.98 -20.16
C PRO A 619 -17.37 -15.94 -20.41
N PHE A 620 -16.19 -15.43 -20.73
CA PHE A 620 -14.98 -16.25 -20.94
C PHE A 620 -14.49 -16.97 -19.68
N LEU A 621 -14.81 -16.43 -18.49
CA LEU A 621 -14.33 -16.90 -17.18
C LEU A 621 -15.34 -17.74 -16.40
N THR A 622 -16.48 -18.07 -17.00
CA THR A 622 -17.57 -18.84 -16.36
C THR A 622 -17.07 -20.19 -15.85
N ALA A 623 -16.32 -20.93 -16.68
CA ALA A 623 -15.76 -22.22 -16.29
C ALA A 623 -14.80 -22.12 -15.08
N SER A 624 -13.99 -21.05 -15.02
CA SER A 624 -13.08 -20.80 -13.89
C SER A 624 -13.83 -20.56 -12.59
N ARG A 625 -14.95 -19.83 -12.64
CA ARG A 625 -15.82 -19.60 -11.47
C ARG A 625 -16.53 -20.84 -11.00
N GLN A 626 -16.91 -21.73 -11.91
CA GLN A 626 -17.49 -23.03 -11.57
C GLN A 626 -16.49 -23.97 -10.91
N ALA A 627 -15.23 -23.92 -11.37
CA ALA A 627 -14.16 -24.75 -10.80
C ALA A 627 -13.72 -24.26 -9.42
N ASP A 628 -13.77 -22.94 -9.18
CA ASP A 628 -13.50 -22.34 -7.86
C ASP A 628 -14.46 -21.18 -7.60
N LYS A 629 -15.36 -21.35 -6.60
CA LYS A 629 -16.32 -20.32 -6.18
C LYS A 629 -15.68 -19.04 -5.68
N ASN A 630 -14.41 -19.07 -5.25
CA ASN A 630 -13.65 -17.93 -4.78
C ASN A 630 -12.84 -17.28 -5.91
N PHE A 631 -12.93 -17.83 -7.14
CA PHE A 631 -12.22 -17.28 -8.29
C PHE A 631 -12.59 -15.81 -8.53
N SER A 632 -11.60 -14.99 -8.68
CA SER A 632 -11.71 -13.58 -9.03
C SER A 632 -10.63 -13.24 -10.04
N TYR A 633 -11.01 -12.68 -11.18
CA TYR A 633 -10.08 -12.25 -12.20
C TYR A 633 -9.67 -10.80 -11.96
N ALA A 634 -8.39 -10.60 -11.74
CA ALA A 634 -7.78 -9.28 -11.60
C ALA A 634 -6.42 -9.29 -12.32
N TRP A 635 -6.29 -8.49 -13.38
CA TRP A 635 -5.06 -8.43 -14.16
C TRP A 635 -4.73 -6.98 -14.54
N ASN A 636 -3.52 -6.51 -14.22
CA ASN A 636 -3.15 -5.11 -14.40
C ASN A 636 -3.07 -4.67 -15.87
N TYR A 637 -2.89 -5.64 -16.79
CA TYR A 637 -2.83 -5.38 -18.22
C TYR A 637 -4.12 -5.78 -18.96
N ILE A 638 -5.26 -5.79 -18.24
CA ILE A 638 -6.57 -6.21 -18.74
C ILE A 638 -7.02 -5.42 -19.96
N ASP A 639 -6.58 -4.17 -20.09
CA ASP A 639 -6.91 -3.31 -21.24
C ASP A 639 -6.29 -3.80 -22.55
N THR A 640 -5.17 -4.52 -22.48
CA THR A 640 -4.54 -5.08 -23.70
C THR A 640 -5.46 -6.06 -24.43
N PRO A 641 -5.96 -7.16 -23.81
CA PRO A 641 -6.91 -8.05 -24.46
C PRO A 641 -8.29 -7.40 -24.71
N LEU A 642 -8.74 -6.48 -23.84
CA LEU A 642 -9.99 -5.75 -24.03
C LEU A 642 -9.96 -4.94 -25.31
N GLN A 643 -8.95 -4.10 -25.51
CA GLN A 643 -8.81 -3.25 -26.69
C GLN A 643 -8.63 -4.09 -27.97
N ALA A 644 -7.93 -5.22 -27.89
CA ALA A 644 -7.81 -6.13 -29.01
C ALA A 644 -9.18 -6.65 -29.47
N LEU A 645 -10.03 -7.11 -28.56
CA LEU A 645 -11.39 -7.59 -28.88
C LEU A 645 -12.30 -6.47 -29.41
N LEU A 646 -12.25 -5.29 -28.80
CA LEU A 646 -13.05 -4.12 -29.17
C LEU A 646 -12.63 -3.53 -30.53
N ASN A 647 -11.37 -3.67 -30.94
CA ASN A 647 -10.88 -3.18 -32.23
C ASN A 647 -11.19 -4.16 -33.37
N GLU A 648 -10.94 -5.47 -33.16
CA GLU A 648 -11.14 -6.48 -34.21
C GLU A 648 -12.60 -6.87 -34.41
N LYS A 649 -13.42 -6.75 -33.37
CA LYS A 649 -14.90 -6.98 -33.42
C LYS A 649 -15.32 -8.27 -34.10
N LEU A 650 -14.55 -9.35 -33.88
CA LEU A 650 -14.83 -10.64 -34.50
C LEU A 650 -16.15 -11.23 -33.99
N PRO A 651 -17.09 -11.60 -34.86
CA PRO A 651 -18.41 -12.07 -34.43
C PRO A 651 -18.36 -13.27 -33.47
N GLN A 652 -17.37 -14.16 -33.65
CA GLN A 652 -17.21 -15.38 -32.84
C GLN A 652 -16.81 -15.11 -31.40
N THR A 653 -16.31 -13.93 -31.12
CA THR A 653 -15.87 -13.51 -29.77
C THR A 653 -16.85 -12.52 -29.12
N LEU A 654 -18.02 -12.28 -29.72
CA LEU A 654 -19.04 -11.42 -29.13
C LEU A 654 -19.57 -12.04 -27.82
N PRO A 655 -19.42 -11.34 -26.68
CA PRO A 655 -19.67 -11.94 -25.36
C PRO A 655 -21.11 -12.34 -25.10
N ASP A 656 -22.06 -11.63 -25.71
CA ASP A 656 -23.52 -11.84 -25.52
C ASP A 656 -24.26 -11.72 -26.85
N ALA A 657 -24.11 -12.75 -27.71
CA ALA A 657 -24.76 -12.82 -29.01
C ALA A 657 -26.28 -13.07 -28.93
N GLU A 658 -26.85 -13.36 -27.76
CA GLU A 658 -28.30 -13.50 -27.57
C GLU A 658 -28.99 -12.14 -27.50
N HIS A 659 -28.35 -11.13 -26.91
CA HIS A 659 -28.94 -9.80 -26.73
C HIS A 659 -28.40 -8.76 -27.71
N TYR A 660 -27.21 -8.97 -28.29
CA TYR A 660 -26.57 -8.01 -29.18
C TYR A 660 -26.31 -8.64 -30.57
N ARG A 661 -26.61 -7.92 -31.61
CA ARG A 661 -26.46 -8.38 -33.00
C ARG A 661 -24.99 -8.40 -33.46
N ASN A 662 -24.19 -7.51 -32.95
CA ASN A 662 -22.78 -7.34 -33.26
C ASN A 662 -22.08 -6.53 -32.16
N TRP A 663 -20.79 -6.35 -32.30
CA TRP A 663 -19.96 -5.60 -31.36
C TRP A 663 -20.34 -4.12 -31.23
N ASP A 664 -20.78 -3.44 -32.28
CA ASP A 664 -21.20 -2.04 -32.21
C ASP A 664 -22.48 -1.88 -31.36
N ASP A 665 -23.41 -2.78 -31.53
CA ASP A 665 -24.65 -2.86 -30.75
C ASP A 665 -24.34 -3.17 -29.27
N PHE A 666 -23.38 -4.09 -29.02
CA PHE A 666 -22.88 -4.40 -27.69
C PHE A 666 -22.21 -3.18 -27.03
N ILE A 667 -21.27 -2.51 -27.70
CA ILE A 667 -20.57 -1.33 -27.18
C ILE A 667 -21.54 -0.21 -26.80
N LEU A 668 -22.51 0.07 -27.68
CA LEU A 668 -23.56 1.04 -27.40
C LEU A 668 -24.41 0.64 -26.18
N GLY A 669 -24.78 -0.65 -26.08
CA GLY A 669 -25.51 -1.17 -24.93
C GLY A 669 -24.74 -1.00 -23.61
N GLN A 670 -23.41 -1.25 -23.61
CA GLN A 670 -22.60 -1.03 -22.43
C GLN A 670 -22.50 0.47 -22.05
N LEU A 671 -22.46 1.38 -23.01
CA LEU A 671 -22.49 2.82 -22.73
C LEU A 671 -23.84 3.25 -22.13
N GLN A 672 -24.94 2.77 -22.68
CA GLN A 672 -26.28 3.02 -22.11
C GLN A 672 -26.39 2.49 -20.69
N HIS A 673 -25.90 1.28 -20.47
CA HIS A 673 -25.88 0.68 -19.13
C HIS A 673 -25.02 1.50 -18.15
N SER A 674 -23.89 2.03 -18.59
CA SER A 674 -23.02 2.89 -17.78
C SER A 674 -23.73 4.17 -17.31
N ILE A 675 -24.49 4.82 -18.18
CA ILE A 675 -25.31 5.98 -17.84
C ILE A 675 -26.35 5.61 -16.76
N GLN A 676 -27.06 4.48 -16.97
CA GLN A 676 -28.06 3.98 -16.02
C GLN A 676 -27.43 3.66 -14.65
N GLN A 677 -26.25 3.03 -14.62
CA GLN A 677 -25.53 2.71 -13.38
C GLN A 677 -25.11 3.97 -12.63
N LEU A 678 -24.61 5.00 -13.34
CA LEU A 678 -24.26 6.27 -12.71
C LEU A 678 -25.48 6.93 -12.06
N GLN A 679 -26.63 6.97 -12.77
CA GLN A 679 -27.88 7.51 -12.24
C GLN A 679 -28.41 6.68 -11.04
N ALA A 680 -28.32 5.35 -11.13
CA ALA A 680 -28.77 4.45 -10.07
C ALA A 680 -27.97 4.58 -8.77
N ARG A 681 -26.69 4.94 -8.83
CA ARG A 681 -25.86 5.17 -7.63
C ARG A 681 -26.31 6.36 -6.80
N GLN A 682 -26.96 7.34 -7.42
CA GLN A 682 -27.45 8.55 -6.74
C GLN A 682 -28.88 8.89 -7.23
N PRO A 683 -29.91 8.16 -6.75
CA PRO A 683 -31.28 8.37 -7.19
C PRO A 683 -31.74 9.81 -6.98
N GLY A 684 -32.38 10.40 -8.01
CA GLY A 684 -32.89 11.77 -7.98
C GLY A 684 -31.85 12.84 -8.32
N VAL A 685 -30.63 12.47 -8.67
CA VAL A 685 -29.58 13.38 -9.15
C VAL A 685 -29.58 13.35 -10.69
N ALA A 686 -29.63 14.52 -11.33
CA ALA A 686 -29.54 14.61 -12.77
C ALA A 686 -28.15 14.19 -13.28
N LEU A 687 -28.10 13.66 -14.53
CA LEU A 687 -26.83 13.21 -15.13
C LEU A 687 -25.77 14.34 -15.09
N MET A 688 -26.16 15.57 -15.40
CA MET A 688 -25.33 16.77 -15.40
C MET A 688 -24.64 17.08 -14.06
N GLU A 689 -25.13 16.49 -12.96
CA GLU A 689 -24.54 16.69 -11.63
C GLU A 689 -23.60 15.54 -11.22
N LEU A 690 -23.57 14.42 -11.94
CA LEU A 690 -22.80 13.23 -11.63
C LEU A 690 -21.33 13.35 -12.07
N ASN A 691 -20.69 14.47 -11.71
CA ASN A 691 -19.30 14.73 -12.04
C ASN A 691 -18.33 13.82 -11.25
N TRP A 692 -17.06 13.79 -11.68
CA TRP A 692 -16.03 12.97 -11.08
C TRP A 692 -15.84 13.22 -9.58
N GLY A 693 -15.83 14.48 -9.15
CA GLY A 693 -15.65 14.84 -7.73
C GLY A 693 -16.81 14.38 -6.84
N ARG A 694 -18.00 14.14 -7.39
CA ARG A 694 -19.12 13.55 -6.67
C ARG A 694 -18.92 12.05 -6.43
N LEU A 695 -18.28 11.36 -7.36
CA LEU A 695 -17.96 9.92 -7.29
C LEU A 695 -16.64 9.66 -6.54
N ASN A 696 -15.66 10.52 -6.71
CA ASN A 696 -14.33 10.40 -6.13
C ASN A 696 -14.18 11.35 -4.94
N LYS A 697 -14.79 11.00 -3.81
CA LYS A 697 -14.67 11.73 -2.54
C LYS A 697 -13.74 11.03 -1.59
N VAL A 698 -12.92 11.81 -0.89
CA VAL A 698 -12.05 11.29 0.18
C VAL A 698 -12.87 10.53 1.21
N LYS A 699 -12.44 9.32 1.51
CA LYS A 699 -12.95 8.47 2.59
C LYS A 699 -11.78 8.04 3.48
N GLN A 700 -11.35 8.95 4.32
CA GLN A 700 -10.24 8.74 5.25
C GLN A 700 -10.79 8.62 6.65
N SER A 701 -10.98 7.36 7.09
CA SER A 701 -11.70 7.05 8.31
C SER A 701 -10.77 6.54 9.41
N HIS A 702 -11.11 6.91 10.64
CA HIS A 702 -10.49 6.37 11.84
C HIS A 702 -11.02 4.95 12.13
N PRO A 703 -10.20 4.01 12.65
CA PRO A 703 -10.66 2.65 12.98
C PRO A 703 -11.91 2.62 13.87
N PHE A 704 -12.01 3.53 14.84
CA PHE A 704 -13.17 3.62 15.74
C PHE A 704 -14.45 4.07 15.05
N SER A 705 -14.39 4.93 14.06
CA SER A 705 -15.59 5.39 13.35
C SER A 705 -16.23 4.27 12.52
N LYS A 706 -15.46 3.26 12.14
CA LYS A 706 -15.99 2.05 11.46
C LYS A 706 -16.86 1.21 12.40
N VAL A 707 -16.55 1.22 13.71
CA VAL A 707 -17.29 0.47 14.74
C VAL A 707 -18.42 1.32 15.35
N LEU A 708 -18.15 2.62 15.54
CA LEU A 708 -19.07 3.60 16.13
C LEU A 708 -19.24 4.79 15.16
N PRO A 709 -20.12 4.70 14.16
CA PRO A 709 -20.28 5.74 13.12
C PRO A 709 -20.63 7.13 13.64
N ILE A 710 -21.24 7.23 14.84
CA ILE A 710 -21.56 8.50 15.49
C ILE A 710 -20.30 9.35 15.77
N LEU A 711 -19.13 8.72 15.88
CA LEU A 711 -17.85 9.41 16.10
C LEU A 711 -17.20 9.92 14.82
N SER A 712 -17.73 9.59 13.63
CA SER A 712 -17.13 9.97 12.36
C SER A 712 -16.91 11.48 12.21
N GLY A 713 -17.87 12.30 12.66
CA GLY A 713 -17.73 13.76 12.61
C GLY A 713 -16.56 14.32 13.43
N LEU A 714 -16.13 13.61 14.48
CA LEU A 714 -14.97 13.98 15.31
C LEU A 714 -13.68 13.35 14.79
N LEU A 715 -13.72 12.09 14.38
CA LEU A 715 -12.53 11.27 14.13
C LEU A 715 -12.13 11.19 12.65
N ASP A 716 -13.07 11.22 11.72
CA ASP A 716 -12.73 11.10 10.29
C ASP A 716 -12.30 12.46 9.70
N MET A 717 -11.52 12.39 8.61
CA MET A 717 -11.26 13.57 7.80
C MET A 717 -12.51 13.97 7.01
N PRO A 718 -12.67 15.27 6.68
CA PRO A 718 -13.77 15.74 5.84
C PRO A 718 -13.80 15.01 4.50
N SER A 719 -15.01 14.62 4.06
CA SER A 719 -15.22 13.97 2.77
C SER A 719 -15.32 15.00 1.66
N GLU A 720 -14.20 15.33 1.04
CA GLU A 720 -14.08 16.33 -0.04
C GLU A 720 -13.86 15.66 -1.39
N ALA A 721 -14.20 16.35 -2.47
CA ALA A 721 -13.97 15.90 -3.83
C ALA A 721 -12.46 15.84 -4.13
N LEU A 722 -12.02 14.73 -4.76
CA LEU A 722 -10.61 14.45 -5.00
C LEU A 722 -10.35 14.36 -6.50
N PRO A 723 -9.50 15.23 -7.09
CA PRO A 723 -9.05 15.08 -8.47
C PRO A 723 -8.02 13.96 -8.60
N GLY A 724 -7.82 13.48 -9.83
CA GLY A 724 -6.94 12.36 -10.14
C GLY A 724 -7.70 11.03 -10.24
N CYS A 725 -6.97 9.98 -10.60
CA CYS A 725 -7.54 8.66 -10.89
C CYS A 725 -6.49 7.55 -10.77
N ALA A 726 -6.89 6.29 -10.94
CA ALA A 726 -5.95 5.15 -10.95
C ALA A 726 -4.91 5.24 -12.08
N PHE A 727 -5.31 5.80 -13.23
CA PHE A 727 -4.47 6.00 -14.42
C PHE A 727 -4.12 7.49 -14.61
N CYS A 728 -3.79 8.17 -13.55
CA CYS A 728 -3.22 9.52 -13.52
C CYS A 728 -1.90 9.47 -12.74
N VAL A 729 -0.98 10.40 -12.95
CA VAL A 729 0.20 10.55 -12.07
C VAL A 729 -0.29 10.84 -10.66
N ARG A 730 -1.25 11.77 -10.51
CA ARG A 730 -2.00 11.94 -9.25
C ARG A 730 -2.93 10.75 -9.05
N ALA A 731 -2.38 9.64 -8.57
CA ALA A 731 -3.19 8.47 -8.25
C ALA A 731 -4.13 8.77 -7.08
N ALA A 732 -5.44 8.58 -7.29
CA ALA A 732 -6.46 8.96 -6.31
C ALA A 732 -7.73 8.14 -6.45
N GLY A 733 -8.27 7.74 -5.30
CA GLY A 733 -9.56 7.08 -5.12
C GLY A 733 -10.12 7.38 -3.73
N PRO A 734 -11.37 7.03 -3.42
CA PRO A 734 -12.02 7.42 -2.17
C PRO A 734 -11.23 7.06 -0.90
N GLY A 735 -10.68 5.87 -0.83
CA GLY A 735 -9.87 5.40 0.31
C GLY A 735 -8.42 5.09 -0.04
N PHE A 736 -7.94 5.62 -1.16
CA PHE A 736 -6.64 5.31 -1.72
C PHE A 736 -5.99 6.55 -2.36
N GLY A 737 -4.66 6.65 -2.32
CA GLY A 737 -3.93 7.74 -2.97
C GLY A 737 -2.52 7.92 -2.42
N ALA A 738 -1.89 9.04 -2.77
CA ALA A 738 -0.59 9.40 -2.24
C ALA A 738 -0.65 9.51 -0.71
N SER A 739 -0.06 8.56 0.00
CA SER A 739 0.02 8.58 1.47
C SER A 739 1.05 9.58 1.99
N GLU A 740 1.88 10.09 1.10
CA GLU A 740 2.80 11.23 1.24
C GLU A 740 3.15 11.78 -0.15
N ARG A 741 3.76 12.96 -0.22
CA ARG A 741 4.45 13.48 -1.38
C ARG A 741 5.75 14.12 -0.95
N LEU A 742 6.86 13.56 -1.39
CA LEU A 742 8.22 14.01 -1.13
C LEU A 742 8.84 14.54 -2.42
N VAL A 743 9.48 15.71 -2.34
CA VAL A 743 10.44 16.20 -3.33
C VAL A 743 11.66 16.69 -2.59
N VAL A 744 12.84 16.18 -2.92
CA VAL A 744 14.06 16.50 -2.18
C VAL A 744 15.29 16.50 -3.06
N SER A 745 16.15 17.46 -2.85
CA SER A 745 17.53 17.49 -3.35
C SER A 745 18.48 17.39 -2.15
N PRO A 746 19.43 16.44 -2.15
CA PRO A 746 20.45 16.41 -1.11
C PRO A 746 21.16 17.77 -0.98
N ASN A 747 21.44 18.16 0.28
CA ASN A 747 22.05 19.44 0.62
C ASN A 747 21.25 20.73 0.25
N HIS A 748 19.98 20.59 -0.16
CA HIS A 748 19.06 21.69 -0.47
C HIS A 748 17.71 21.49 0.23
N PHE A 749 17.74 21.28 1.55
CA PHE A 749 16.53 21.01 2.34
C PHE A 749 15.58 22.21 2.40
N GLU A 750 16.07 23.43 2.18
CA GLU A 750 15.28 24.65 2.12
C GLU A 750 14.23 24.66 1.01
N ASP A 751 14.47 23.91 -0.08
CA ASP A 751 13.55 23.76 -1.21
C ASP A 751 12.74 22.46 -1.17
N ALA A 752 13.06 21.55 -0.21
CA ALA A 752 12.46 20.23 -0.14
C ALA A 752 10.99 20.30 0.35
N ILE A 753 10.14 19.47 -0.24
CA ILE A 753 8.70 19.42 0.03
C ILE A 753 8.36 18.04 0.60
N LEU A 754 7.57 18.02 1.67
CA LEU A 754 6.98 16.79 2.21
C LEU A 754 5.66 17.08 2.88
N HIS A 755 4.56 16.52 2.37
CA HIS A 755 3.29 16.52 3.05
C HIS A 755 2.60 15.16 3.01
N MET A 756 1.65 14.94 3.90
CA MET A 756 0.87 13.73 4.02
C MET A 756 -0.60 14.04 4.32
N PRO A 757 -1.56 13.15 4.01
CA PRO A 757 -2.97 13.35 4.37
C PRO A 757 -3.16 13.27 5.89
N GLY A 758 -4.03 14.12 6.44
CA GLY A 758 -4.30 14.20 7.88
C GLY A 758 -3.36 15.15 8.59
N GLY A 759 -2.60 14.63 9.53
CA GLY A 759 -1.62 15.38 10.31
C GLY A 759 -0.69 14.45 11.09
N GLN A 760 0.17 15.05 11.91
CA GLN A 760 1.21 14.32 12.65
C GLN A 760 0.65 13.57 13.87
N SER A 761 -0.32 14.13 14.57
CA SER A 761 -0.92 13.56 15.79
C SER A 761 -2.11 12.65 15.47
N SER A 762 -2.29 11.56 16.23
CA SER A 762 -3.49 10.73 16.21
C SER A 762 -4.61 11.26 17.14
N HIS A 763 -4.34 12.29 17.92
CA HIS A 763 -5.29 12.79 18.92
C HIS A 763 -6.26 13.83 18.33
N PRO A 764 -7.61 13.60 18.34
CA PRO A 764 -8.56 14.43 17.59
C PRO A 764 -8.69 15.89 18.08
N LEU A 765 -8.26 16.19 19.29
CA LEU A 765 -8.21 17.57 19.82
C LEU A 765 -6.85 18.26 19.62
N SER A 766 -5.86 17.55 19.08
CA SER A 766 -4.55 18.13 18.75
C SER A 766 -4.68 19.08 17.56
N PRO A 767 -4.02 20.25 17.57
CA PRO A 767 -3.94 21.11 16.38
C PRO A 767 -3.28 20.36 15.19
N TYR A 768 -2.44 19.39 15.47
CA TYR A 768 -1.70 18.59 14.48
C TYR A 768 -2.44 17.34 14.00
N TYR A 769 -3.76 17.25 14.21
CA TYR A 769 -4.57 16.11 13.76
C TYR A 769 -4.98 16.19 12.30
N ARG A 770 -5.29 17.41 11.80
CA ARG A 770 -5.85 17.66 10.47
C ARG A 770 -5.12 18.75 9.69
N ASP A 771 -4.11 19.35 10.25
CA ASP A 771 -3.47 20.57 9.77
C ASP A 771 -2.81 20.42 8.39
N GLN A 772 -2.39 19.19 8.01
CA GLN A 772 -1.81 18.92 6.69
C GLN A 772 -2.85 18.48 5.64
N GLN A 773 -4.12 18.22 6.04
CA GLN A 773 -5.14 17.70 5.12
C GLN A 773 -5.40 18.62 3.93
N ASP A 774 -5.51 19.93 4.17
CA ASP A 774 -5.72 20.91 3.11
C ASP A 774 -4.53 21.01 2.17
N TYR A 775 -3.30 20.95 2.68
CA TYR A 775 -2.09 20.93 1.87
C TYR A 775 -2.10 19.74 0.92
N TRP A 776 -2.45 18.55 1.44
CA TRP A 776 -2.52 17.34 0.63
C TRP A 776 -3.65 17.37 -0.41
N LEU A 777 -4.87 17.78 -0.03
CA LEU A 777 -6.03 17.85 -0.92
C LEU A 777 -5.83 18.87 -2.05
N LYS A 778 -5.41 20.08 -1.69
CA LYS A 778 -5.30 21.23 -2.61
C LYS A 778 -3.98 21.23 -3.38
N GLY A 779 -3.03 20.36 -3.01
CA GLY A 779 -1.70 20.32 -3.62
C GLY A 779 -0.87 21.53 -3.24
N TRP A 780 -0.99 22.04 -2.03
CA TRP A 780 -0.11 23.09 -1.53
C TRP A 780 1.18 22.46 -1.01
N PRO A 781 2.33 23.04 -1.31
CA PRO A 781 3.60 22.52 -0.80
C PRO A 781 3.72 22.77 0.71
N LEU A 782 4.35 21.84 1.40
CA LEU A 782 4.77 21.96 2.79
C LEU A 782 6.24 21.55 2.87
N LEU A 783 7.08 22.33 3.51
CA LEU A 783 8.52 22.06 3.56
C LEU A 783 8.83 20.75 4.29
N LEU A 784 9.88 20.05 3.82
CA LEU A 784 10.40 18.82 4.46
C LEU A 784 10.94 19.11 5.85
N THR A 785 11.73 20.16 5.99
CA THR A 785 12.34 20.54 7.25
C THR A 785 11.39 21.35 8.13
N ALA A 786 11.62 21.28 9.42
CA ALA A 786 10.86 22.03 10.39
C ALA A 786 10.95 23.54 10.15
N GLY A 787 9.81 24.18 10.25
CA GLY A 787 9.72 25.64 10.28
C GLY A 787 10.07 26.22 11.66
N LYS A 788 9.33 27.27 12.04
CA LYS A 788 9.47 27.85 13.39
C LYS A 788 9.07 26.82 14.45
N PHE A 789 9.92 26.62 15.45
CA PHE A 789 9.59 25.78 16.59
C PHE A 789 8.55 26.45 17.50
N GLU A 790 7.54 25.69 17.88
CA GLU A 790 6.47 26.11 18.79
C GLU A 790 6.58 25.47 20.16
N HIS A 791 7.18 24.25 20.23
CA HIS A 791 7.31 23.49 21.47
C HIS A 791 8.74 22.95 21.63
N MET A 792 9.12 22.74 22.89
CA MET A 792 10.41 22.16 23.26
C MET A 792 10.23 21.16 24.41
N LEU A 793 10.62 19.92 24.18
CA LEU A 793 10.63 18.84 25.16
C LEU A 793 12.07 18.39 25.43
N LEU A 794 12.47 18.37 26.69
CA LEU A 794 13.76 17.86 27.13
C LEU A 794 13.60 16.44 27.68
N LEU A 795 14.29 15.49 27.07
CA LEU A 795 14.36 14.12 27.53
C LEU A 795 15.66 13.94 28.32
N GLN A 796 15.54 13.68 29.62
CA GLN A 796 16.70 13.58 30.53
C GLN A 796 16.81 12.17 31.14
N SER A 797 18.05 11.73 31.40
CA SER A 797 18.30 10.45 32.08
C SER A 797 17.70 10.42 33.48
N ASN A 798 17.11 9.31 33.89
CA ASN A 798 16.73 9.06 35.28
C ASN A 798 17.93 8.93 36.22
N ASN A 799 19.13 8.65 35.69
CA ASN A 799 20.37 8.52 36.48
C ASN A 799 20.99 9.89 36.75
N THR A 800 20.40 10.66 37.66
CA THR A 800 21.05 11.87 38.20
C THR A 800 21.91 11.53 39.39
N GLN A 801 22.83 10.58 39.26
CA GLN A 801 23.90 10.36 40.27
C GLN A 801 25.06 9.54 39.65
N ILE A 802 25.92 10.15 38.89
CA ILE A 802 27.38 9.88 38.86
C ILE A 802 28.05 11.09 38.19
N SER A 803 27.97 12.25 38.83
CA SER A 803 28.90 13.36 38.58
C SER A 803 29.14 14.09 39.88
N GLY A 804 29.94 13.49 40.76
CA GLY A 804 30.29 14.12 42.00
C GLY A 804 31.08 13.21 42.92
N GLU A 805 32.26 12.74 42.50
CA GLU A 805 33.38 12.38 43.39
C GLU A 805 34.58 12.05 42.52
N ILE A 806 35.20 13.11 41.95
CA ILE A 806 36.65 13.06 41.75
C ILE A 806 37.23 13.41 43.11
N ILE A 807 37.41 12.40 43.91
CA ILE A 807 38.28 12.49 45.09
C ILE A 807 39.71 12.57 44.57
N ASN A 808 40.28 13.76 44.68
CA ASN A 808 41.72 13.95 44.72
C ASN A 808 42.32 13.03 45.79
N ASN A 809 43.08 12.04 45.38
CA ASN A 809 44.16 11.47 46.21
C ASN A 809 45.47 11.53 45.42
N HIS A 810 46.11 12.68 45.54
CA HIS A 810 47.55 12.76 45.57
C HIS A 810 47.96 12.47 47.04
N GLU A 811 48.67 11.34 47.24
CA GLU A 811 49.77 11.21 48.17
C GLU A 811 50.15 9.71 48.24
N PHE A 812 51.39 9.49 47.86
CA PHE A 812 52.46 8.53 48.00
C PHE A 812 52.81 7.71 46.79
#